data_c02c15a465cc817bf775f0c9a7a108c9
#
_entry.id   c02c15a465cc817bf775f0c9a7a108c9
#
_cell.length_a   1.000
_cell.length_b   1.000
_cell.length_c   1.000
_cell.angle_alpha   90.00
_cell.angle_beta   90.00
_cell.angle_gamma   90.00
#
_symmetry.space_group_name_H-M   'P 1'
#
loop_
_entity.id
_entity.type
_entity.pdbx_description
1 polymer ?
#
loop_
_entity_poly.entity_id
_entity_poly.type
_entity_poly.pdbx_seq_one_letter_code
_entity_poly.pdbx_strand_id
1 'polypeptide(L)'
;MYSESIHFLNIKNIMKKNTFEKHIFSICFLTVGLLCFVTSGANAQTPKLTLDLSKTGAKVSPMLYGLMTEEINHSYDGGLYAELIRNRIFKDNSTKPEGWSLVQEDTTTRATIKLVAADPNNISYDEGRLAINEALTTCLRLTVQKSGSLAGIANEGYWGIPVKPSTAYKASFYLKGTGSTPMRRFGPPQGGGTAPSAPTIENNTAGPITVTIESNDGKIVYATGIINLEKSNFWKKYELTLTTGADVKPTTNARFVISTNRSGLYYFNMVSLFPPTYNNRPNGDRIDLAKMLKDMKPKFLRFPGGNFLEGPDLASAFPWKSTLGLIENRPGHKGSWGYRPTDGMGLYEFLMWCEEMGADPLLAVYAGYSLNGDHVDAGPLLKPYVDDALDEIEYVIGDVNTYWGAKRAADGHPAPFKLTYVEIGNEDWFDRTNSYDGRFTQFRKAIEAKYPQLTCISTIADAQYPDLKVTSGKKPAVFDEHYYRSSWDMWENASQYDSYDRNGPKIFVGEWATREGAPTTNLNAALGDAAWMTGMERNSDIVIMSCYAPLFVNVNTPTATAPKAWQWDSDLIGYNALNSFGSPSYYVQKMFSSYLGDVIVPTTAENIPTQNRPATPQRPNSQNAAPAKPKAVPTIFYSATKDAKTGTIYLKVVNTLGKVQPVQINLKGVGKVASKAAMVVIKGAKPEDTNTITEPVKIVPITSTVKGVAPTFTQKLAPYSVTILSLQSGK
;
A
#
# COMPACT_ATOMS: atom_id res chain seq x y z
N MET A 1 0.29 -2.23 43.23
CA MET A 1 -0.49 -2.36 44.47
C MET A 1 -1.88 -2.80 44.09
N TYR A 2 -2.34 -3.92 44.69
CA TYR A 2 -3.63 -4.64 44.57
C TYR A 2 -3.88 -5.25 43.17
N SER A 3 -3.73 -6.51 42.87
CA SER A 3 -3.89 -7.85 43.50
C SER A 3 -5.31 -8.13 44.04
N GLU A 4 -5.95 -9.06 43.35
CA GLU A 4 -6.82 -10.16 43.86
C GLU A 4 -7.49 -10.80 42.64
N SER A 5 -7.17 -11.97 42.17
CA SER A 5 -7.20 -13.35 42.70
C SER A 5 -8.59 -13.95 42.92
N ILE A 6 -8.95 -14.89 42.04
CA ILE A 6 -9.50 -16.24 42.24
C ILE A 6 -10.94 -16.36 42.78
N HIS A 7 -11.82 -17.12 42.06
CA HIS A 7 -12.20 -18.45 42.55
C HIS A 7 -12.94 -19.28 41.49
N PHE A 8 -12.37 -20.47 41.21
CA PHE A 8 -13.06 -21.61 40.61
C PHE A 8 -14.03 -22.20 41.61
N LEU A 9 -15.22 -22.57 41.18
CA LEU A 9 -16.02 -23.57 41.87
C LEU A 9 -16.70 -24.52 40.87
N ASN A 10 -16.27 -25.74 40.99
CA ASN A 10 -16.74 -26.96 40.34
C ASN A 10 -17.91 -27.52 41.15
N ILE A 11 -19.07 -27.79 40.53
CA ILE A 11 -20.04 -28.74 41.14
C ILE A 11 -20.54 -29.68 40.04
N LYS A 12 -20.12 -30.93 40.23
CA LYS A 12 -20.67 -32.14 39.61
C LYS A 12 -21.83 -32.67 40.42
N ASN A 13 -22.79 -33.27 39.72
CA ASN A 13 -23.73 -34.32 40.14
C ASN A 13 -24.87 -33.95 41.10
N ILE A 14 -26.10 -34.21 40.61
CA ILE A 14 -27.00 -35.22 41.24
C ILE A 14 -28.09 -35.60 40.24
N MET A 15 -28.07 -36.87 39.79
CA MET A 15 -29.23 -37.56 39.26
C MET A 15 -30.17 -37.96 40.41
N LYS A 16 -31.46 -37.85 40.22
CA LYS A 16 -32.41 -38.86 40.75
C LYS A 16 -33.71 -38.89 39.95
N LYS A 17 -34.06 -40.11 39.56
CA LYS A 17 -35.32 -40.60 39.02
C LYS A 17 -36.50 -40.33 39.97
N ASN A 18 -37.69 -40.16 39.41
CA ASN A 18 -38.84 -40.89 39.87
C ASN A 18 -39.93 -40.97 38.81
N THR A 19 -40.51 -42.14 38.73
CA THR A 19 -41.49 -42.74 37.86
C THR A 19 -42.92 -42.56 38.42
N PHE A 20 -43.93 -42.90 37.53
CA PHE A 20 -45.36 -43.21 37.77
C PHE A 20 -46.31 -41.98 37.86
N GLU A 21 -47.48 -41.94 37.29
CA GLU A 21 -48.48 -42.98 36.84
C GLU A 21 -49.47 -42.42 35.80
N LYS A 22 -50.09 -43.35 35.13
CA LYS A 22 -51.17 -43.34 34.18
C LYS A 22 -52.48 -42.81 34.73
N HIS A 23 -53.41 -42.34 33.85
CA HIS A 23 -54.73 -42.80 33.51
C HIS A 23 -55.50 -41.72 32.75
N ILE A 24 -55.96 -41.95 31.54
CA ILE A 24 -57.15 -42.59 30.97
C ILE A 24 -58.34 -41.65 30.68
N PHE A 25 -58.76 -41.68 29.39
CA PHE A 25 -60.10 -41.40 28.78
C PHE A 25 -60.55 -39.92 28.67
N SER A 26 -60.97 -39.38 27.48
CA SER A 26 -62.08 -39.86 26.68
C SER A 26 -62.14 -39.13 25.32
N ILE A 27 -62.34 -39.86 24.30
CA ILE A 27 -63.02 -39.67 23.02
C ILE A 27 -63.90 -38.42 22.92
N CYS A 28 -63.76 -37.60 21.86
CA CYS A 28 -64.87 -37.15 20.99
C CYS A 28 -64.41 -36.59 19.64
N PHE A 29 -64.86 -37.28 18.62
CA PHE A 29 -65.31 -36.93 17.28
C PHE A 29 -64.48 -36.07 16.32
N LEU A 30 -64.09 -36.77 15.24
CA LEU A 30 -63.94 -36.35 13.86
C LEU A 30 -64.68 -35.06 13.47
N THR A 31 -63.95 -34.12 12.95
CA THR A 31 -64.32 -33.41 11.73
C THR A 31 -63.06 -33.26 10.88
N VAL A 32 -63.03 -34.01 9.79
CA VAL A 32 -62.05 -33.87 8.71
C VAL A 32 -62.29 -32.55 8.01
N GLY A 33 -61.58 -31.53 8.42
CA GLY A 33 -61.38 -30.32 7.66
C GLY A 33 -60.07 -30.43 6.88
N LEU A 34 -60.16 -30.86 5.62
CA LEU A 34 -59.08 -30.87 4.65
C LEU A 34 -58.77 -29.40 4.34
N LEU A 35 -58.00 -28.74 5.22
CA LEU A 35 -57.32 -27.50 4.88
C LEU A 35 -56.16 -27.87 3.94
N CYS A 36 -56.40 -27.83 2.65
CA CYS A 36 -55.36 -27.66 1.66
C CYS A 36 -54.61 -26.37 2.01
N PHE A 37 -53.51 -26.45 2.76
CA PHE A 37 -52.49 -25.46 2.69
C PHE A 37 -51.93 -25.49 1.27
N VAL A 38 -52.59 -24.75 0.37
CA VAL A 38 -51.92 -24.26 -0.82
C VAL A 38 -50.80 -23.38 -0.31
N THR A 39 -49.64 -23.96 -0.04
CA THR A 39 -48.41 -23.22 -0.08
C THR A 39 -48.34 -22.70 -1.53
N SER A 40 -48.89 -21.52 -1.76
CA SER A 40 -48.47 -20.72 -2.90
C SER A 40 -46.98 -20.48 -2.69
N GLY A 41 -46.19 -21.44 -3.15
CA GLY A 41 -44.77 -21.19 -3.44
C GLY A 41 -44.81 -20.04 -4.42
N ALA A 42 -44.59 -18.82 -3.92
CA ALA A 42 -44.27 -17.69 -4.76
C ALA A 42 -43.08 -18.18 -5.59
N ASN A 43 -43.31 -18.61 -6.81
CA ASN A 43 -42.26 -18.90 -7.77
C ASN A 43 -41.48 -17.59 -7.90
N ALA A 44 -40.39 -17.47 -7.16
CA ALA A 44 -39.51 -16.31 -7.24
C ALA A 44 -39.12 -16.21 -8.73
N GLN A 45 -39.61 -15.17 -9.40
CA GLN A 45 -39.32 -14.96 -10.81
C GLN A 45 -37.80 -14.91 -11.00
N THR A 46 -37.31 -15.57 -12.03
CA THR A 46 -35.89 -15.58 -12.35
C THR A 46 -35.39 -14.14 -12.57
N PRO A 47 -34.35 -13.70 -11.90
CA PRO A 47 -33.73 -12.40 -12.15
C PRO A 47 -33.38 -12.24 -13.62
N LYS A 48 -33.63 -11.05 -14.17
CA LYS A 48 -33.42 -10.78 -15.60
C LYS A 48 -32.59 -9.50 -15.76
N LEU A 49 -31.54 -9.57 -16.59
CA LEU A 49 -30.76 -8.44 -17.04
C LEU A 49 -31.00 -8.20 -18.53
N THR A 50 -31.41 -6.99 -18.89
CA THR A 50 -31.57 -6.56 -20.27
C THR A 50 -30.53 -5.55 -20.65
N LEU A 51 -29.60 -5.94 -21.53
CA LEU A 51 -28.57 -5.09 -22.13
C LEU A 51 -29.13 -4.46 -23.40
N ASP A 52 -29.33 -3.14 -23.43
CA ASP A 52 -29.91 -2.43 -24.59
C ASP A 52 -28.83 -1.97 -25.55
N LEU A 53 -28.46 -2.82 -26.49
CA LEU A 53 -27.45 -2.56 -27.52
C LEU A 53 -27.97 -1.72 -28.69
N SER A 54 -29.26 -1.41 -28.71
CA SER A 54 -29.85 -0.46 -29.67
C SER A 54 -29.63 0.99 -29.31
N LYS A 55 -29.20 1.25 -28.07
CA LYS A 55 -28.87 2.59 -27.54
C LYS A 55 -27.36 2.77 -27.44
N THR A 56 -26.91 3.95 -27.81
CA THR A 56 -25.52 4.35 -27.53
C THR A 56 -25.44 4.92 -26.12
N GLY A 57 -24.69 4.25 -25.24
CA GLY A 57 -24.41 4.74 -23.89
C GLY A 57 -23.34 5.81 -23.88
N ALA A 58 -23.05 6.35 -22.72
CA ALA A 58 -21.95 7.28 -22.53
C ALA A 58 -20.59 6.56 -22.73
N LYS A 59 -19.56 7.35 -23.00
CA LYS A 59 -18.17 6.83 -23.05
C LYS A 59 -17.71 6.45 -21.66
N VAL A 60 -17.00 5.34 -21.59
CA VAL A 60 -16.22 4.97 -20.38
C VAL A 60 -15.01 5.87 -20.29
N SER A 61 -14.71 6.39 -19.10
CA SER A 61 -13.50 7.18 -18.90
C SER A 61 -12.27 6.34 -19.22
N PRO A 62 -11.34 6.81 -20.04
CA PRO A 62 -10.09 6.10 -20.30
C PRO A 62 -9.18 6.03 -19.08
N MET A 63 -9.46 6.84 -18.03
CA MET A 63 -8.70 6.93 -16.78
C MET A 63 -9.41 6.22 -15.61
N LEU A 64 -10.47 5.44 -15.84
CA LEU A 64 -11.35 4.93 -14.78
C LEU A 64 -10.62 4.16 -13.68
N TYR A 65 -9.63 3.32 -14.01
CA TYR A 65 -8.91 2.50 -13.05
C TYR A 65 -7.44 2.87 -12.98
N GLY A 66 -7.02 3.33 -11.82
CA GLY A 66 -5.63 3.65 -11.49
C GLY A 66 -5.19 3.03 -10.17
N LEU A 67 -4.10 3.54 -9.67
CA LEU A 67 -3.51 3.18 -8.39
C LEU A 67 -3.29 4.44 -7.56
N MET A 68 -3.30 4.30 -6.24
CA MET A 68 -2.76 5.29 -5.32
C MET A 68 -1.69 4.64 -4.46
N THR A 69 -0.75 5.41 -3.96
CA THR A 69 0.33 4.89 -3.13
C THR A 69 0.73 5.90 -2.06
N GLU A 70 1.08 5.38 -0.89
CA GLU A 70 1.68 6.10 0.22
C GLU A 70 2.60 5.16 1.02
N GLU A 71 3.50 5.70 1.84
CA GLU A 71 4.34 4.91 2.74
C GLU A 71 3.57 4.52 4.00
N ILE A 72 2.71 3.51 3.88
CA ILE A 72 1.97 2.84 4.94
C ILE A 72 2.26 1.34 4.89
N ASN A 73 2.24 0.62 6.01
CA ASN A 73 2.42 -0.83 6.07
C ASN A 73 3.74 -1.30 5.43
N HIS A 74 4.77 -0.44 5.42
CA HIS A 74 6.04 -0.66 4.72
C HIS A 74 5.87 -0.85 3.20
N SER A 75 4.99 -0.05 2.59
CA SER A 75 4.71 -0.12 1.13
C SER A 75 5.96 0.07 0.28
N TYR A 76 6.86 0.98 0.70
CA TYR A 76 8.13 1.23 0.00
C TYR A 76 9.29 0.57 0.73
N ASP A 77 9.70 1.12 1.87
CA ASP A 77 10.83 0.61 2.66
C ASP A 77 10.51 -0.77 3.27
N GLY A 78 11.15 -1.82 2.73
CA GLY A 78 10.86 -3.21 3.05
C GLY A 78 9.71 -3.82 2.24
N GLY A 79 9.22 -3.08 1.23
CA GLY A 79 8.17 -3.47 0.30
C GLY A 79 8.58 -3.35 -1.15
N LEU A 80 7.97 -2.39 -1.88
CA LEU A 80 8.22 -2.21 -3.31
C LEU A 80 9.65 -1.76 -3.62
N TYR A 81 10.20 -0.85 -2.84
CA TYR A 81 11.59 -0.43 -2.96
C TYR A 81 12.54 -1.58 -2.62
N ALA A 82 13.43 -1.93 -3.55
CA ALA A 82 14.21 -3.16 -3.45
C ALA A 82 15.41 -3.08 -2.50
N GLU A 83 15.63 -1.97 -1.78
CA GLU A 83 16.66 -1.87 -0.74
C GLU A 83 16.38 -2.86 0.40
N LEU A 84 17.37 -3.68 0.74
CA LEU A 84 17.21 -4.73 1.76
C LEU A 84 17.69 -4.30 3.14
N ILE A 85 18.51 -3.26 3.26
CA ILE A 85 19.09 -2.82 4.54
C ILE A 85 18.15 -1.87 5.26
N ARG A 86 17.66 -2.29 6.42
CA ARG A 86 16.91 -1.43 7.32
C ARG A 86 17.83 -0.42 8.02
N ASN A 87 17.36 0.83 8.16
CA ASN A 87 18.12 1.89 8.84
C ASN A 87 19.53 2.09 8.28
N ARG A 88 19.65 2.16 6.95
CA ARG A 88 20.92 2.23 6.22
C ARG A 88 21.78 3.44 6.52
N ILE A 89 21.19 4.53 7.07
CA ILE A 89 21.84 5.79 7.44
C ILE A 89 21.83 6.06 8.94
N PHE A 90 21.39 5.09 9.76
CA PHE A 90 21.43 5.10 11.22
C PHE A 90 20.63 6.23 11.88
N LYS A 91 19.49 6.63 11.28
CA LYS A 91 18.66 7.76 11.76
C LYS A 91 17.29 7.34 12.34
N ASP A 92 16.94 6.06 12.33
CA ASP A 92 15.63 5.59 12.84
C ASP A 92 15.51 5.76 14.36
N ASN A 93 16.65 5.77 15.06
CA ASN A 93 16.70 6.02 16.49
C ASN A 93 17.97 6.82 16.83
N SER A 94 17.86 7.81 17.70
CA SER A 94 18.97 8.71 18.06
C SER A 94 19.99 8.09 19.03
N THR A 95 19.64 7.01 19.72
CA THR A 95 20.46 6.42 20.79
C THR A 95 20.85 4.96 20.55
N LYS A 96 20.06 4.23 19.80
CA LYS A 96 20.26 2.79 19.52
C LYS A 96 20.46 2.56 18.02
N PRO A 97 21.38 1.68 17.62
CA PRO A 97 21.56 1.30 16.22
C PRO A 97 20.45 0.32 15.81
N GLU A 98 19.21 0.80 15.71
CA GLU A 98 18.05 0.00 15.40
C GLU A 98 18.22 -0.73 14.05
N GLY A 99 17.86 -2.02 14.01
CA GLY A 99 18.10 -2.89 12.86
C GLY A 99 19.54 -3.42 12.74
N TRP A 100 20.47 -3.00 13.64
CA TRP A 100 21.85 -3.41 13.60
C TRP A 100 22.28 -4.13 14.88
N SER A 101 23.07 -5.16 14.74
CA SER A 101 23.60 -5.97 15.84
C SER A 101 25.12 -6.16 15.73
N LEU A 102 25.75 -6.41 16.86
CA LEU A 102 27.17 -6.79 16.91
C LEU A 102 27.28 -8.28 16.54
N VAL A 103 28.19 -8.59 15.64
CA VAL A 103 28.69 -9.94 15.37
C VAL A 103 30.05 -10.09 16.04
N GLN A 104 30.22 -11.16 16.80
CA GLN A 104 31.48 -11.45 17.48
C GLN A 104 31.63 -12.97 17.58
N GLU A 105 32.73 -13.50 17.02
CA GLU A 105 32.96 -14.94 16.94
C GLU A 105 33.23 -15.55 18.30
N ASP A 106 33.97 -14.79 19.13
CA ASP A 106 34.26 -15.18 20.53
C ASP A 106 34.34 -13.96 21.48
N THR A 107 34.36 -14.20 22.75
CA THR A 107 34.42 -13.14 23.77
C THR A 107 35.81 -12.53 23.95
N THR A 108 36.87 -13.08 23.34
CA THR A 108 38.25 -12.60 23.48
C THR A 108 38.53 -11.38 22.64
N THR A 109 37.79 -11.18 21.55
CA THR A 109 37.95 -10.06 20.59
C THR A 109 37.56 -8.70 21.18
N ARG A 110 36.64 -8.63 22.13
CA ARG A 110 36.15 -7.41 22.80
C ARG A 110 35.75 -6.33 21.78
N ALA A 111 34.66 -6.50 21.13
CA ALA A 111 34.10 -5.51 20.22
C ALA A 111 32.83 -4.85 20.79
N THR A 112 32.51 -3.65 20.32
CA THR A 112 31.29 -2.90 20.67
C THR A 112 30.81 -2.10 19.48
N ILE A 113 29.50 -1.84 19.40
CA ILE A 113 28.90 -0.93 18.43
C ILE A 113 28.22 0.25 19.12
N LYS A 114 28.27 1.42 18.51
CA LYS A 114 27.66 2.65 19.04
C LYS A 114 27.31 3.61 17.89
N LEU A 115 26.16 4.29 18.00
CA LEU A 115 25.86 5.45 17.16
C LEU A 115 26.76 6.63 17.57
N VAL A 116 27.24 7.34 16.55
CA VAL A 116 28.03 8.56 16.72
C VAL A 116 27.46 9.61 15.77
N ALA A 117 26.94 10.69 16.33
CA ALA A 117 26.49 11.85 15.58
C ALA A 117 27.61 12.84 15.38
N ALA A 118 27.67 13.48 14.23
CA ALA A 118 28.55 14.59 13.98
C ALA A 118 28.11 15.78 14.84
N ASP A 119 29.04 16.29 15.67
CA ASP A 119 28.86 17.55 16.37
C ASP A 119 29.63 18.63 15.59
N PRO A 120 28.93 19.62 15.00
CA PRO A 120 29.57 20.68 14.24
C PRO A 120 30.53 21.53 15.11
N ASN A 121 30.34 21.51 16.44
CA ASN A 121 31.18 22.27 17.39
C ASN A 121 32.34 21.45 17.99
N ASN A 122 32.38 20.14 17.71
CA ASN A 122 33.39 19.24 18.30
C ASN A 122 34.00 18.33 17.22
N ILE A 123 34.92 18.89 16.44
CA ILE A 123 35.71 18.14 15.47
C ILE A 123 36.85 17.45 16.22
N SER A 124 36.71 16.17 16.48
CA SER A 124 37.80 15.35 16.97
C SER A 124 38.89 15.23 15.90
N TYR A 125 40.11 15.72 16.21
CA TYR A 125 41.25 15.59 15.29
C TYR A 125 41.61 14.13 15.01
N ASP A 126 41.33 13.22 15.93
CA ASP A 126 41.68 11.80 15.82
C ASP A 126 40.63 10.99 15.02
N GLU A 127 39.38 11.39 15.08
CA GLU A 127 38.28 10.67 14.39
C GLU A 127 37.98 11.26 13.00
N GLY A 128 38.49 12.45 12.69
CA GLY A 128 38.20 13.18 11.46
C GLY A 128 36.72 13.59 11.35
N ARG A 129 36.30 14.04 10.18
CA ARG A 129 34.93 14.46 9.94
C ARG A 129 34.00 13.25 10.01
N LEU A 130 33.02 13.23 10.93
CA LEU A 130 32.02 12.15 11.08
C LEU A 130 30.90 12.26 10.06
N ALA A 131 30.45 13.46 9.72
CA ALA A 131 29.46 13.66 8.65
C ALA A 131 30.10 13.45 7.27
N ILE A 132 29.41 12.75 6.39
CA ILE A 132 29.75 12.65 4.97
C ILE A 132 29.27 13.92 4.26
N ASN A 133 28.01 14.28 4.49
CA ASN A 133 27.32 15.47 3.98
C ASN A 133 26.24 15.91 4.97
N GLU A 134 25.35 16.83 4.59
CA GLU A 134 24.26 17.34 5.43
C GLU A 134 23.20 16.28 5.75
N ALA A 135 23.00 15.31 4.86
CA ALA A 135 22.06 14.20 5.07
C ALA A 135 22.66 13.08 5.94
N LEU A 136 23.94 12.79 5.84
CA LEU A 136 24.63 11.67 6.48
C LEU A 136 25.48 12.15 7.67
N THR A 137 24.81 12.59 8.74
CA THR A 137 25.40 13.17 9.93
C THR A 137 25.58 12.18 11.08
N THR A 138 24.95 11.02 11.04
CA THR A 138 25.04 9.96 12.05
C THR A 138 25.67 8.72 11.43
N CYS A 139 26.61 8.09 12.11
CA CYS A 139 27.26 6.87 11.65
C CYS A 139 27.26 5.78 12.73
N LEU A 140 27.43 4.52 12.33
CA LEU A 140 27.65 3.40 13.24
C LEU A 140 29.15 3.19 13.42
N ARG A 141 29.65 3.27 14.67
CA ARG A 141 31.03 2.94 15.03
C ARG A 141 31.11 1.51 15.56
N LEU A 142 31.91 0.66 14.93
CA LEU A 142 32.40 -0.59 15.48
C LEU A 142 33.78 -0.35 16.11
N THR A 143 33.92 -0.69 17.36
CA THR A 143 35.21 -0.63 18.10
C THR A 143 35.70 -2.05 18.30
N VAL A 144 36.86 -2.40 17.74
CA VAL A 144 37.55 -3.69 17.95
C VAL A 144 38.79 -3.45 18.75
N GLN A 145 38.80 -3.84 20.03
CA GLN A 145 39.88 -3.57 20.96
C GLN A 145 41.08 -4.49 20.74
N LYS A 146 40.85 -5.73 20.36
CA LYS A 146 41.88 -6.74 20.13
C LYS A 146 41.60 -7.48 18.83
N SER A 147 42.64 -7.64 18.02
CA SER A 147 42.58 -8.47 16.79
C SER A 147 42.73 -9.95 17.11
N GLY A 148 42.25 -10.80 16.21
CA GLY A 148 42.36 -12.27 16.29
C GLY A 148 41.12 -12.95 15.74
N SER A 149 40.03 -12.89 16.45
CA SER A 149 38.73 -13.43 15.99
C SER A 149 37.91 -12.38 15.24
N LEU A 150 36.90 -12.84 14.51
CA LEU A 150 36.05 -12.01 13.68
C LEU A 150 35.11 -11.15 14.56
N ALA A 151 35.02 -9.87 14.24
CA ALA A 151 34.05 -8.95 14.80
C ALA A 151 33.44 -8.09 13.69
N GLY A 152 32.16 -7.75 13.80
CA GLY A 152 31.46 -7.04 12.74
C GLY A 152 30.11 -6.49 13.15
N ILE A 153 29.42 -5.98 12.15
CA ILE A 153 28.05 -5.50 12.25
C ILE A 153 27.15 -6.33 11.33
N ALA A 154 25.93 -6.60 11.80
CA ALA A 154 24.93 -7.35 11.05
C ALA A 154 23.61 -6.59 10.93
N ASN A 155 22.94 -6.77 9.81
CA ASN A 155 21.60 -6.26 9.54
C ASN A 155 20.69 -7.39 9.00
N GLU A 156 19.55 -7.60 9.64
CA GLU A 156 18.58 -8.64 9.26
C GLU A 156 17.55 -8.16 8.22
N GLY A 157 17.70 -6.94 7.71
CA GLY A 157 16.79 -6.33 6.75
C GLY A 157 15.41 -6.03 7.33
N TYR A 158 14.44 -6.00 6.44
CA TYR A 158 13.02 -5.81 6.77
C TYR A 158 12.34 -7.17 6.96
N TRP A 159 12.43 -7.76 8.17
CA TRP A 159 11.93 -9.10 8.53
C TRP A 159 12.56 -10.22 7.70
N GLY A 160 13.86 -10.12 7.43
CA GLY A 160 14.69 -11.09 6.73
C GLY A 160 15.24 -10.56 5.41
N ILE A 161 16.40 -11.05 5.04
CA ILE A 161 17.01 -10.82 3.72
C ILE A 161 16.59 -11.97 2.79
N PRO A 162 15.94 -11.68 1.65
CA PRO A 162 15.53 -12.71 0.69
C PRO A 162 16.76 -13.29 -0.01
N VAL A 163 17.12 -14.52 0.30
CA VAL A 163 18.17 -15.26 -0.39
C VAL A 163 17.56 -16.18 -1.42
N LYS A 164 18.01 -16.08 -2.66
CA LYS A 164 17.58 -16.92 -3.80
C LYS A 164 18.80 -17.54 -4.48
N PRO A 165 18.66 -18.70 -5.17
CA PRO A 165 19.79 -19.32 -5.88
C PRO A 165 20.26 -18.45 -7.03
N SER A 166 21.56 -18.53 -7.35
CA SER A 166 22.20 -17.86 -8.49
C SER A 166 21.86 -16.36 -8.61
N THR A 167 21.75 -15.68 -7.47
CA THR A 167 21.32 -14.28 -7.41
C THR A 167 22.48 -13.38 -7.04
N ALA A 168 22.69 -12.32 -7.84
CA ALA A 168 23.72 -11.32 -7.62
C ALA A 168 23.15 -10.14 -6.84
N TYR A 169 23.65 -9.93 -5.63
CA TYR A 169 23.30 -8.80 -4.76
C TYR A 169 24.38 -7.73 -4.86
N LYS A 170 23.98 -6.49 -5.12
CA LYS A 170 24.88 -5.33 -5.16
C LYS A 170 24.94 -4.73 -3.76
N ALA A 171 26.09 -4.81 -3.10
CA ALA A 171 26.34 -4.19 -1.81
C ALA A 171 27.16 -2.93 -1.98
N SER A 172 26.83 -1.87 -1.23
CA SER A 172 27.64 -0.66 -1.14
C SER A 172 27.57 -0.06 0.25
N PHE A 173 28.64 0.59 0.69
CA PHE A 173 28.68 1.30 1.97
C PHE A 173 29.84 2.28 2.00
N TYR A 174 29.69 3.33 2.81
CA TYR A 174 30.79 4.19 3.17
C TYR A 174 31.48 3.65 4.43
N LEU A 175 32.80 3.58 4.38
CA LEU A 175 33.63 3.05 5.46
C LEU A 175 34.89 3.91 5.63
N LYS A 176 35.26 4.16 6.86
CA LYS A 176 36.60 4.62 7.23
C LYS A 176 37.11 3.89 8.46
N GLY A 177 38.46 3.78 8.58
CA GLY A 177 39.12 3.11 9.69
C GLY A 177 40.19 3.99 10.33
N THR A 178 40.16 4.08 11.64
CA THR A 178 41.10 4.91 12.42
C THR A 178 41.48 4.22 13.73
N GLY A 179 42.43 4.77 14.48
CA GLY A 179 42.76 4.38 15.85
C GLY A 179 42.30 5.46 16.86
N SER A 180 42.35 5.16 18.13
CA SER A 180 42.19 6.16 19.17
C SER A 180 43.52 6.40 19.89
N THR A 181 43.96 7.64 19.96
CA THR A 181 44.98 8.08 20.86
C THR A 181 44.36 8.65 22.14
N PRO A 182 44.92 8.40 23.34
CA PRO A 182 44.42 9.04 24.54
C PRO A 182 44.57 10.57 24.42
N MET A 183 43.46 11.31 24.62
CA MET A 183 43.53 12.76 24.71
C MET A 183 44.56 13.15 25.82
N ARG A 184 45.68 13.71 25.45
CA ARG A 184 46.49 14.46 26.41
C ARG A 184 45.68 15.71 26.78
N ARG A 185 45.16 15.75 28.02
CA ARG A 185 44.63 17.00 28.59
C ARG A 185 45.79 17.97 28.69
N PHE A 186 45.79 18.99 27.83
CA PHE A 186 46.63 20.18 28.03
C PHE A 186 45.93 21.05 29.08
N GLY A 187 46.33 20.90 30.34
CA GLY A 187 45.92 21.72 31.46
C GLY A 187 46.89 21.48 32.65
N PRO A 188 47.14 22.47 33.52
CA PRO A 188 47.97 22.25 34.68
C PRO A 188 47.40 21.13 35.55
N PRO A 189 48.21 20.29 36.18
CA PRO A 189 47.77 19.17 37.01
C PRO A 189 47.00 19.69 38.21
N GLN A 190 45.68 19.51 38.19
CA GLN A 190 44.88 19.69 39.39
C GLN A 190 44.86 18.36 40.16
N GLY A 191 45.54 18.38 41.29
CA GLY A 191 45.42 17.47 42.43
C GLY A 191 45.31 15.97 42.17
N GLY A 192 46.34 15.26 42.49
CA GLY A 192 46.54 13.86 42.84
C GLY A 192 45.41 12.86 42.71
N GLY A 193 45.09 12.44 41.52
CA GLY A 193 44.29 11.27 41.26
C GLY A 193 44.45 10.89 39.78
N THR A 194 45.25 9.85 39.52
CA THR A 194 45.35 9.26 38.18
C THR A 194 44.03 8.58 37.85
N ALA A 195 43.12 9.30 37.16
CA ALA A 195 42.00 8.63 36.47
C ALA A 195 42.63 7.63 35.49
N PRO A 196 42.16 6.37 35.44
CA PRO A 196 42.70 5.40 34.50
C PRO A 196 42.52 5.96 33.07
N SER A 197 43.63 6.10 32.35
CA SER A 197 43.59 6.48 30.93
C SER A 197 42.79 5.45 30.16
N ALA A 198 41.86 5.91 29.35
CA ALA A 198 41.13 5.00 28.45
C ALA A 198 42.17 4.20 27.62
N PRO A 199 41.95 2.90 27.43
CA PRO A 199 42.91 2.08 26.69
C PRO A 199 43.11 2.63 25.27
N THR A 200 44.34 2.78 24.85
CA THR A 200 44.69 3.14 23.47
C THR A 200 44.31 2.01 22.55
N ILE A 201 43.54 2.32 21.49
CA ILE A 201 43.20 1.37 20.45
C ILE A 201 44.11 1.64 19.25
N GLU A 202 45.01 0.69 18.95
CA GLU A 202 45.88 0.80 17.81
C GLU A 202 45.12 0.89 16.49
N ASN A 203 45.53 1.78 15.60
CA ASN A 203 45.02 1.84 14.25
C ASN A 203 45.64 0.74 13.39
N ASN A 204 44.99 -0.43 13.40
CA ASN A 204 45.37 -1.59 12.60
C ASN A 204 44.27 -1.93 11.60
N THR A 205 43.47 -0.93 11.19
CA THR A 205 42.28 -1.09 10.38
C THR A 205 42.54 -1.45 8.91
N ALA A 206 43.72 -1.06 8.37
CA ALA A 206 44.03 -1.37 6.98
C ALA A 206 44.12 -2.87 6.72
N GLY A 207 43.46 -3.34 5.64
CA GLY A 207 43.47 -4.75 5.25
C GLY A 207 42.08 -5.29 4.87
N PRO A 208 41.90 -6.60 4.88
CA PRO A 208 40.67 -7.21 4.40
C PRO A 208 39.49 -6.96 5.36
N ILE A 209 38.38 -6.60 4.79
CA ILE A 209 37.05 -6.59 5.36
C ILE A 209 36.23 -7.65 4.65
N THR A 210 35.65 -8.57 5.39
CA THR A 210 34.77 -9.63 4.84
C THR A 210 33.34 -9.16 4.84
N VAL A 211 32.65 -9.34 3.71
CA VAL A 211 31.25 -9.00 3.56
C VAL A 211 30.49 -10.28 3.19
N THR A 212 29.46 -10.64 3.97
CA THR A 212 28.71 -11.87 3.75
C THR A 212 27.21 -11.64 3.73
N ILE A 213 26.51 -12.52 3.02
CA ILE A 213 25.11 -12.86 3.28
C ILE A 213 25.16 -14.24 3.92
N GLU A 214 24.68 -14.36 5.15
CA GLU A 214 24.76 -15.61 5.93
C GLU A 214 23.47 -15.86 6.69
N SER A 215 23.27 -17.10 7.21
CA SER A 215 22.14 -17.40 8.09
C SER A 215 22.18 -16.55 9.37
N ASN A 216 21.01 -16.29 9.99
CA ASN A 216 20.95 -15.44 11.19
C ASN A 216 21.82 -15.97 12.36
N ASP A 217 22.09 -17.28 12.41
CA ASP A 217 22.98 -17.90 13.39
C ASP A 217 24.45 -17.95 12.94
N GLY A 218 24.78 -17.45 11.74
CA GLY A 218 26.13 -17.40 11.19
C GLY A 218 26.72 -18.73 10.70
N LYS A 219 25.95 -19.84 10.73
CA LYS A 219 26.50 -21.15 10.40
C LYS A 219 26.57 -21.45 8.90
N ILE A 220 25.72 -20.79 8.11
CA ILE A 220 25.66 -20.98 6.66
C ILE A 220 26.00 -19.67 5.99
N VAL A 221 27.03 -19.64 5.18
CA VAL A 221 27.37 -18.50 4.32
C VAL A 221 26.80 -18.73 2.93
N TYR A 222 25.86 -17.87 2.50
CA TYR A 222 25.22 -17.95 1.19
C TYR A 222 26.01 -17.24 0.10
N ALA A 223 26.69 -16.14 0.45
CA ALA A 223 27.57 -15.41 -0.46
C ALA A 223 28.63 -14.66 0.37
N THR A 224 29.81 -14.49 -0.20
CA THR A 224 30.94 -13.79 0.45
C THR A 224 31.70 -12.95 -0.56
N GLY A 225 32.26 -11.85 -0.08
CA GLY A 225 33.16 -10.97 -0.82
C GLY A 225 34.16 -10.31 0.13
N ILE A 226 35.25 -9.82 -0.40
CA ILE A 226 36.31 -9.16 0.35
C ILE A 226 36.61 -7.81 -0.29
N ILE A 227 36.69 -6.76 0.53
CA ILE A 227 37.27 -5.48 0.16
C ILE A 227 38.55 -5.24 0.97
N ASN A 228 39.44 -4.43 0.44
CA ASN A 228 40.63 -4.02 1.17
C ASN A 228 40.43 -2.57 1.67
N LEU A 229 40.30 -2.41 2.98
CA LEU A 229 40.26 -1.10 3.60
C LEU A 229 41.66 -0.44 3.59
N GLU A 230 41.72 0.75 3.03
CA GLU A 230 42.91 1.57 3.07
C GLU A 230 43.01 2.30 4.42
N LYS A 231 44.25 2.53 4.90
CA LYS A 231 44.47 3.34 6.10
C LYS A 231 44.14 4.80 5.80
N SER A 232 42.94 5.25 6.26
CA SER A 232 42.46 6.60 5.97
C SER A 232 41.50 7.07 7.05
N ASN A 233 41.62 8.33 7.44
CA ASN A 233 40.63 9.01 8.29
C ASN A 233 39.48 9.64 7.47
N PHE A 234 39.48 9.45 6.16
CA PHE A 234 38.43 9.94 5.24
C PHE A 234 37.47 8.84 4.87
N TRP A 235 36.25 9.22 4.66
CA TRP A 235 35.21 8.33 4.11
C TRP A 235 35.56 7.88 2.69
N LYS A 236 35.41 6.58 2.44
CA LYS A 236 35.50 6.00 1.11
C LYS A 236 34.30 5.12 0.86
N LYS A 237 33.67 5.23 -0.30
CA LYS A 237 32.61 4.32 -0.75
C LYS A 237 33.21 3.04 -1.27
N TYR A 238 32.71 1.91 -0.84
CA TYR A 238 33.06 0.57 -1.30
C TYR A 238 31.84 -0.07 -1.92
N GLU A 239 32.06 -0.79 -3.02
CA GLU A 239 31.01 -1.49 -3.76
C GLU A 239 31.50 -2.88 -4.10
N LEU A 240 30.62 -3.88 -4.01
CA LEU A 240 30.92 -5.25 -4.39
C LEU A 240 29.62 -6.00 -4.75
N THR A 241 29.79 -7.09 -5.49
CA THR A 241 28.68 -8.00 -5.82
C THR A 241 28.84 -9.31 -5.05
N LEU A 242 27.78 -9.71 -4.34
CA LEU A 242 27.69 -10.97 -3.62
C LEU A 242 26.76 -11.90 -4.41
N THR A 243 27.30 -13.02 -4.89
CA THR A 243 26.52 -13.97 -5.71
C THR A 243 26.31 -15.28 -4.95
N THR A 244 25.04 -15.67 -4.79
CA THR A 244 24.65 -16.92 -4.13
C THR A 244 24.88 -18.14 -5.03
N GLY A 245 25.17 -19.30 -4.41
CA GLY A 245 25.31 -20.56 -5.13
C GLY A 245 24.01 -21.02 -5.81
N ALA A 246 24.14 -21.88 -6.81
CA ALA A 246 23.00 -22.44 -7.55
C ALA A 246 22.17 -23.43 -6.72
N ASP A 247 22.75 -24.03 -5.72
CA ASP A 247 22.17 -25.03 -4.80
C ASP A 247 21.49 -24.41 -3.56
N VAL A 248 21.61 -23.10 -3.39
CA VAL A 248 21.00 -22.37 -2.28
C VAL A 248 19.47 -22.48 -2.36
N LYS A 249 18.85 -22.92 -1.28
CA LYS A 249 17.38 -22.92 -1.16
C LYS A 249 16.86 -21.53 -0.80
N PRO A 250 15.76 -21.07 -1.42
CA PRO A 250 15.15 -19.79 -1.07
C PRO A 250 14.83 -19.72 0.43
N THR A 251 15.28 -18.64 1.08
CA THR A 251 15.07 -18.42 2.52
C THR A 251 15.06 -16.94 2.88
N THR A 252 14.42 -16.60 3.98
CA THR A 252 14.51 -15.29 4.65
C THR A 252 15.33 -15.36 5.95
N ASN A 253 15.78 -16.56 6.35
CA ASN A 253 16.68 -16.72 7.48
C ASN A 253 18.10 -16.31 7.09
N ALA A 254 18.29 -15.01 6.90
CA ALA A 254 19.56 -14.45 6.48
C ALA A 254 19.76 -13.04 6.99
N ARG A 255 21.04 -12.68 7.20
CA ARG A 255 21.52 -11.36 7.57
C ARG A 255 22.67 -10.93 6.67
N PHE A 256 22.85 -9.64 6.49
CA PHE A 256 24.03 -9.03 5.85
C PHE A 256 25.04 -8.68 6.90
N VAL A 257 26.29 -9.09 6.71
CA VAL A 257 27.37 -8.86 7.70
C VAL A 257 28.58 -8.20 7.05
N ILE A 258 29.14 -7.20 7.74
CA ILE A 258 30.44 -6.59 7.43
C ILE A 258 31.36 -6.82 8.63
N SER A 259 32.46 -7.51 8.44
CA SER A 259 33.32 -7.99 9.54
C SER A 259 34.81 -7.88 9.25
N THR A 260 35.60 -7.88 10.33
CA THR A 260 37.08 -7.83 10.29
C THR A 260 37.67 -8.60 11.48
N ASN A 261 38.91 -9.04 11.34
CA ASN A 261 39.70 -9.63 12.44
C ASN A 261 40.79 -8.67 12.97
N ARG A 262 40.72 -7.37 12.65
CA ARG A 262 41.73 -6.38 12.95
C ARG A 262 41.25 -5.35 13.98
N SER A 263 42.14 -4.95 14.89
CA SER A 263 41.84 -3.91 15.90
C SER A 263 41.75 -2.52 15.28
N GLY A 264 40.87 -1.67 15.84
CA GLY A 264 40.69 -0.29 15.39
C GLY A 264 39.26 0.21 15.61
N LEU A 265 39.02 1.42 15.12
CA LEU A 265 37.72 2.06 15.06
C LEU A 265 37.24 2.09 13.62
N TYR A 266 36.09 1.47 13.35
CA TYR A 266 35.48 1.40 12.03
C TYR A 266 34.19 2.19 12.06
N TYR A 267 33.99 3.08 11.08
CA TYR A 267 32.77 3.90 10.96
C TYR A 267 32.09 3.58 9.67
N PHE A 268 30.79 3.27 9.77
CA PHE A 268 29.93 2.90 8.65
C PHE A 268 28.85 3.94 8.42
N ASN A 269 28.53 4.19 7.17
CA ASN A 269 27.37 4.99 6.77
C ASN A 269 26.84 4.53 5.42
N MET A 270 25.56 4.84 5.13
CA MET A 270 24.88 4.56 3.88
C MET A 270 25.12 3.13 3.39
N VAL A 271 24.82 2.16 4.26
CA VAL A 271 24.95 0.74 3.94
C VAL A 271 23.74 0.30 3.12
N SER A 272 23.98 -0.38 1.99
CA SER A 272 22.96 -0.75 1.01
C SER A 272 23.19 -2.16 0.48
N LEU A 273 22.11 -2.87 0.21
CA LEU A 273 22.11 -4.20 -0.44
C LEU A 273 20.92 -4.34 -1.37
N PHE A 274 21.14 -4.36 -2.67
CA PHE A 274 20.10 -4.53 -3.68
C PHE A 274 20.15 -5.90 -4.35
N PRO A 275 19.01 -6.63 -4.42
CA PRO A 275 18.84 -7.74 -5.35
C PRO A 275 18.67 -7.19 -6.79
N PRO A 276 18.51 -8.04 -7.81
CA PRO A 276 18.03 -7.61 -9.13
C PRO A 276 16.67 -6.91 -9.02
N THR A 277 16.53 -5.78 -9.71
CA THR A 277 15.35 -4.92 -9.69
C THR A 277 14.48 -5.07 -10.94
N TYR A 278 13.25 -4.59 -10.89
CA TYR A 278 12.39 -4.54 -12.06
C TYR A 278 13.05 -3.70 -13.18
N ASN A 279 13.05 -4.21 -14.41
CA ASN A 279 13.76 -3.63 -15.56
C ASN A 279 15.26 -3.34 -15.33
N ASN A 280 15.87 -3.92 -14.30
CA ASN A 280 17.25 -3.66 -13.87
C ASN A 280 17.54 -2.18 -13.55
N ARG A 281 16.52 -1.41 -13.20
CA ARG A 281 16.67 0.00 -12.82
C ARG A 281 17.53 0.11 -11.56
N PRO A 282 18.60 0.92 -11.56
CA PRO A 282 19.32 1.25 -10.34
C PRO A 282 18.35 1.93 -9.36
N ASN A 283 18.49 1.65 -8.06
CA ASN A 283 17.58 2.16 -7.05
C ASN A 283 16.10 1.85 -7.37
N GLY A 284 15.85 0.67 -7.92
CA GLY A 284 14.56 0.30 -8.49
C GLY A 284 13.72 -0.59 -7.58
N ASP A 285 12.66 -1.11 -8.17
CA ASP A 285 11.58 -1.79 -7.48
C ASP A 285 11.76 -3.30 -7.42
N ARG A 286 11.11 -3.91 -6.47
CA ARG A 286 10.97 -5.36 -6.32
C ARG A 286 10.19 -5.94 -7.50
N ILE A 287 10.77 -6.92 -8.19
CA ILE A 287 10.25 -7.46 -9.45
C ILE A 287 8.83 -8.03 -9.29
N ASP A 288 8.57 -8.80 -8.24
CA ASP A 288 7.29 -9.46 -8.02
C ASP A 288 6.16 -8.45 -7.77
N LEU A 289 6.39 -7.43 -6.92
CA LEU A 289 5.40 -6.42 -6.59
C LEU A 289 5.12 -5.48 -7.77
N ALA A 290 6.17 -4.97 -8.42
CA ALA A 290 6.02 -4.12 -9.61
C ALA A 290 5.25 -4.83 -10.73
N LYS A 291 5.52 -6.13 -10.95
CA LYS A 291 4.80 -6.94 -11.93
C LYS A 291 3.31 -7.12 -11.57
N MET A 292 3.00 -7.36 -10.30
CA MET A 292 1.60 -7.50 -9.87
C MET A 292 0.80 -6.23 -10.15
N LEU A 293 1.37 -5.05 -9.89
CA LEU A 293 0.69 -3.78 -10.17
C LEU A 293 0.56 -3.51 -11.67
N LYS A 294 1.60 -3.75 -12.46
CA LYS A 294 1.53 -3.62 -13.93
C LYS A 294 0.45 -4.53 -14.53
N ASP A 295 0.28 -5.73 -13.99
CA ASP A 295 -0.73 -6.69 -14.43
C ASP A 295 -2.17 -6.21 -14.20
N MET A 296 -2.39 -5.22 -13.30
CA MET A 296 -3.67 -4.55 -13.12
C MET A 296 -3.98 -3.54 -14.22
N LYS A 297 -3.02 -3.22 -15.11
CA LYS A 297 -3.16 -2.28 -16.23
C LYS A 297 -3.64 -0.89 -15.80
N PRO A 298 -3.04 -0.28 -14.78
CA PRO A 298 -3.45 1.02 -14.29
C PRO A 298 -3.30 2.08 -15.36
N LYS A 299 -4.17 3.11 -15.32
CA LYS A 299 -4.11 4.25 -16.23
C LYS A 299 -3.42 5.45 -15.61
N PHE A 300 -3.39 5.51 -14.29
CA PHE A 300 -2.69 6.53 -13.53
C PHE A 300 -2.15 5.98 -12.22
N LEU A 301 -1.21 6.70 -11.63
CA LEU A 301 -0.75 6.52 -10.25
C LEU A 301 -0.90 7.87 -9.52
N ARG A 302 -1.69 7.92 -8.44
CA ARG A 302 -1.79 9.02 -7.49
C ARG A 302 -0.67 8.91 -6.47
N PHE A 303 0.18 9.91 -6.37
CA PHE A 303 1.29 9.98 -5.41
C PHE A 303 1.65 11.44 -5.08
N PRO A 304 2.38 11.69 -3.98
CA PRO A 304 2.86 10.78 -2.94
C PRO A 304 1.72 10.24 -2.06
N GLY A 305 0.51 10.69 -2.25
CA GLY A 305 -0.76 10.22 -1.74
C GLY A 305 -0.89 10.07 -0.23
N GLY A 306 -2.15 10.06 0.24
CA GLY A 306 -2.54 9.79 1.60
C GLY A 306 -1.87 10.70 2.64
N ASN A 307 -1.83 10.23 3.89
CA ASN A 307 -1.21 10.96 5.00
C ASN A 307 0.32 11.11 4.88
N PHE A 308 0.93 10.46 3.91
CA PHE A 308 2.35 10.63 3.59
C PHE A 308 2.63 12.01 3.00
N LEU A 309 1.67 12.59 2.24
CA LEU A 309 1.77 13.95 1.72
C LEU A 309 1.74 15.00 2.85
N GLU A 310 0.78 14.88 3.76
CA GLU A 310 0.50 15.90 4.78
C GLU A 310 1.53 15.89 5.91
N GLY A 311 2.01 14.69 6.27
CA GLY A 311 2.85 14.50 7.43
C GLY A 311 2.13 14.73 8.77
N PRO A 312 2.74 14.33 9.88
CA PRO A 312 2.16 14.55 11.21
C PRO A 312 2.17 16.01 11.66
N ASP A 313 3.01 16.86 11.08
CA ASP A 313 3.10 18.31 11.34
C ASP A 313 3.62 19.04 10.08
N LEU A 314 3.50 20.38 10.03
CA LEU A 314 3.89 21.19 8.84
C LEU A 314 5.34 20.99 8.39
N ALA A 315 6.24 20.71 9.33
CA ALA A 315 7.66 20.49 9.04
C ALA A 315 7.94 19.09 8.49
N SER A 316 6.97 18.18 8.61
CA SER A 316 7.08 16.77 8.21
C SER A 316 6.26 16.43 6.97
N ALA A 317 5.68 17.43 6.27
CA ALA A 317 5.08 17.25 4.96
C ALA A 317 6.11 16.66 3.97
N PHE A 318 5.64 15.94 2.97
CA PHE A 318 6.51 15.27 2.00
C PHE A 318 7.53 16.24 1.38
N PRO A 319 8.82 16.09 1.68
CA PRO A 319 9.84 17.08 1.33
C PRO A 319 10.42 16.78 -0.06
N TRP A 320 9.61 16.81 -1.13
CA TRP A 320 9.95 16.32 -2.46
C TRP A 320 11.31 16.79 -2.98
N LYS A 321 11.71 18.06 -2.71
CA LYS A 321 13.02 18.60 -3.11
C LYS A 321 14.19 17.83 -2.53
N SER A 322 14.05 17.35 -1.29
CA SER A 322 15.09 16.56 -0.62
C SER A 322 15.10 15.10 -1.01
N THR A 323 14.11 14.66 -1.81
CA THR A 323 14.03 13.29 -2.36
C THR A 323 14.64 13.18 -3.75
N LEU A 324 15.19 14.26 -4.31
CA LEU A 324 15.83 14.30 -5.63
C LEU A 324 17.34 14.04 -5.58
N GLY A 325 17.92 13.73 -6.73
CA GLY A 325 19.38 13.55 -6.88
C GLY A 325 19.88 12.26 -6.25
N LEU A 326 21.14 12.29 -5.85
CA LEU A 326 21.84 11.13 -5.31
C LEU A 326 21.22 10.64 -3.98
N ILE A 327 21.10 9.34 -3.84
CA ILE A 327 20.50 8.69 -2.65
C ILE A 327 21.24 9.09 -1.35
N GLU A 328 22.53 9.26 -1.40
CA GLU A 328 23.35 9.70 -0.26
C GLU A 328 23.09 11.14 0.21
N ASN A 329 22.35 11.93 -0.58
CA ASN A 329 21.92 13.28 -0.20
C ASN A 329 20.50 13.33 0.36
N ARG A 330 19.82 12.20 0.47
CA ARG A 330 18.45 12.12 0.94
C ARG A 330 18.41 11.81 2.45
N PRO A 331 17.99 12.77 3.28
CA PRO A 331 17.99 12.58 4.73
C PRO A 331 16.87 11.67 5.23
N GLY A 332 15.83 11.37 4.41
CA GLY A 332 14.56 10.84 4.86
C GLY A 332 13.81 11.84 5.74
N HIS A 333 12.55 11.55 6.11
CA HIS A 333 11.76 12.47 6.94
C HIS A 333 10.93 11.73 8.00
N LYS A 334 10.19 12.45 8.82
CA LYS A 334 9.30 11.88 9.84
C LYS A 334 7.99 11.45 9.17
N GLY A 335 7.69 10.16 9.17
CA GLY A 335 6.46 9.62 8.59
C GLY A 335 5.27 9.65 9.54
N SER A 336 4.06 9.50 8.98
CA SER A 336 2.79 9.48 9.72
C SER A 336 2.47 8.13 10.36
N TRP A 337 3.09 7.04 9.89
CA TRP A 337 2.72 5.67 10.25
C TRP A 337 3.63 5.00 11.28
N GLY A 338 4.34 5.79 12.10
CA GLY A 338 5.11 5.30 13.26
C GLY A 338 6.51 4.78 12.94
N TYR A 339 6.98 4.96 11.73
CA TYR A 339 8.37 4.71 11.31
C TYR A 339 8.84 5.83 10.38
N ARG A 340 10.14 5.85 10.12
CA ARG A 340 10.79 6.89 9.34
C ARG A 340 10.99 6.40 7.90
N PRO A 341 10.37 7.02 6.89
CA PRO A 341 10.70 6.81 5.48
C PRO A 341 12.14 7.20 5.18
N THR A 342 12.81 6.37 4.37
CA THR A 342 14.20 6.63 3.95
C THR A 342 14.31 7.58 2.77
N ASP A 343 13.17 7.88 2.11
CA ASP A 343 13.09 8.60 0.82
C ASP A 343 13.93 7.97 -0.29
N GLY A 344 14.16 6.66 -0.18
CA GLY A 344 14.76 5.86 -1.24
C GLY A 344 13.92 5.85 -2.50
N MET A 345 12.59 5.76 -2.34
CA MET A 345 11.62 6.15 -3.36
C MET A 345 11.22 7.60 -3.12
N GLY A 346 11.65 8.49 -4.01
CA GLY A 346 11.28 9.89 -4.02
C GLY A 346 10.47 10.26 -5.26
N LEU A 347 10.28 11.55 -5.48
CA LEU A 347 9.49 12.05 -6.62
C LEU A 347 9.94 11.47 -7.97
N TYR A 348 11.26 11.40 -8.19
CA TYR A 348 11.81 10.85 -9.43
C TYR A 348 11.48 9.38 -9.61
N GLU A 349 11.61 8.57 -8.55
CA GLU A 349 11.32 7.14 -8.58
C GLU A 349 9.83 6.86 -8.79
N PHE A 350 8.92 7.66 -8.24
CA PHE A 350 7.47 7.56 -8.50
C PHE A 350 7.15 7.83 -9.98
N LEU A 351 7.76 8.85 -10.56
CA LEU A 351 7.58 9.17 -11.99
C LEU A 351 8.11 8.06 -12.89
N MET A 352 9.29 7.51 -12.59
CA MET A 352 9.85 6.38 -13.32
C MET A 352 8.99 5.11 -13.18
N TRP A 353 8.41 4.90 -12.01
CA TRP A 353 7.48 3.80 -11.79
C TRP A 353 6.20 3.96 -12.64
N CYS A 354 5.66 5.18 -12.78
CA CYS A 354 4.55 5.46 -13.69
C CYS A 354 4.88 5.02 -15.14
N GLU A 355 6.03 5.40 -15.66
CA GLU A 355 6.46 4.98 -17.01
C GLU A 355 6.63 3.46 -17.14
N GLU A 356 7.24 2.81 -16.15
CA GLU A 356 7.43 1.35 -16.13
C GLU A 356 6.11 0.59 -16.15
N MET A 357 5.05 1.13 -15.53
CA MET A 357 3.70 0.58 -15.57
C MET A 357 2.93 0.94 -16.84
N GLY A 358 3.29 2.04 -17.52
CA GLY A 358 2.54 2.64 -18.61
C GLY A 358 1.31 3.40 -18.11
N ALA A 359 1.42 4.04 -16.95
CA ALA A 359 0.41 4.84 -16.28
C ALA A 359 0.79 6.33 -16.28
N ASP A 360 -0.19 7.23 -16.32
CA ASP A 360 0.04 8.65 -16.18
C ASP A 360 0.23 9.03 -14.70
N PRO A 361 1.14 9.93 -14.32
CA PRO A 361 1.19 10.51 -13.00
C PRO A 361 -0.05 11.34 -12.68
N LEU A 362 -0.60 11.21 -11.47
CA LEU A 362 -1.53 12.12 -10.83
C LEU A 362 -0.82 12.65 -9.59
N LEU A 363 -0.38 13.90 -9.66
CA LEU A 363 0.46 14.51 -8.63
C LEU A 363 -0.42 15.13 -7.55
N ALA A 364 -0.24 14.70 -6.30
CA ALA A 364 -0.79 15.39 -5.14
C ALA A 364 0.25 16.39 -4.60
N VAL A 365 -0.14 17.64 -4.40
CA VAL A 365 0.74 18.70 -3.88
C VAL A 365 0.31 19.10 -2.48
N TYR A 366 1.28 19.34 -1.61
CA TYR A 366 1.02 19.73 -0.24
C TYR A 366 0.33 21.09 -0.14
N ALA A 367 -0.85 21.13 0.48
CA ALA A 367 -1.71 22.33 0.50
C ALA A 367 -1.68 23.11 1.84
N GLY A 368 -0.67 22.88 2.69
CA GLY A 368 -0.50 23.65 3.93
C GLY A 368 -1.40 23.25 5.09
N TYR A 369 -1.81 21.99 5.18
CA TYR A 369 -2.50 21.37 6.31
C TYR A 369 -1.79 20.08 6.70
N SER A 370 -1.68 19.78 8.00
CA SER A 370 -1.07 18.56 8.53
C SER A 370 -1.94 17.90 9.60
N LEU A 371 -1.67 16.61 9.86
CA LEU A 371 -2.54 15.73 10.65
C LEU A 371 -2.73 16.14 12.12
N ASN A 372 -1.83 16.95 12.70
CA ASN A 372 -2.00 17.51 14.04
C ASN A 372 -3.02 18.66 14.09
N GLY A 373 -3.57 19.08 12.93
CA GLY A 373 -4.49 20.21 12.81
C GLY A 373 -3.84 21.56 12.47
N ASP A 374 -2.49 21.61 12.41
CA ASP A 374 -1.78 22.81 11.97
C ASP A 374 -2.09 23.11 10.51
N HIS A 375 -2.31 24.37 10.18
CA HIS A 375 -2.57 24.81 8.82
C HIS A 375 -2.05 26.24 8.58
N VAL A 376 -1.96 26.61 7.31
CA VAL A 376 -1.57 27.95 6.86
C VAL A 376 -2.72 28.52 6.04
N ASP A 377 -3.32 29.60 6.54
CA ASP A 377 -4.41 30.27 5.82
C ASP A 377 -3.98 30.87 4.49
N ALA A 378 -4.95 31.02 3.59
CA ALA A 378 -4.74 31.72 2.32
C ALA A 378 -4.21 33.14 2.55
N GLY A 379 -3.25 33.53 1.71
CA GLY A 379 -2.60 34.83 1.80
C GLY A 379 -1.08 34.75 1.62
N PRO A 380 -0.35 35.77 2.08
CA PRO A 380 1.10 35.82 1.89
C PRO A 380 1.88 34.66 2.52
N LEU A 381 1.40 34.14 3.67
CA LEU A 381 2.06 33.01 4.37
C LEU A 381 1.89 31.68 3.64
N LEU A 382 0.83 31.52 2.85
CA LEU A 382 0.64 30.31 2.02
C LEU A 382 1.47 30.36 0.72
N LYS A 383 1.93 31.55 0.31
CA LYS A 383 2.65 31.70 -0.98
C LYS A 383 3.86 30.78 -1.11
N PRO A 384 4.73 30.57 -0.10
CA PRO A 384 5.85 29.62 -0.22
C PRO A 384 5.44 28.19 -0.59
N TYR A 385 4.31 27.71 -0.06
CA TYR A 385 3.77 26.38 -0.39
C TYR A 385 3.20 26.33 -1.80
N VAL A 386 2.57 27.42 -2.26
CA VAL A 386 2.11 27.54 -3.65
C VAL A 386 3.29 27.56 -4.62
N ASP A 387 4.35 28.31 -4.30
CA ASP A 387 5.57 28.33 -5.11
C ASP A 387 6.25 26.95 -5.14
N ASP A 388 6.24 26.23 -4.01
CA ASP A 388 6.79 24.88 -3.91
C ASP A 388 6.04 23.88 -4.82
N ALA A 389 4.70 23.95 -4.85
CA ALA A 389 3.88 23.16 -5.76
C ALA A 389 4.13 23.50 -7.25
N LEU A 390 4.33 24.80 -7.58
CA LEU A 390 4.69 25.20 -8.94
C LEU A 390 6.06 24.70 -9.35
N ASP A 391 7.03 24.65 -8.42
CA ASP A 391 8.34 24.07 -8.62
C ASP A 391 8.26 22.55 -8.88
N GLU A 392 7.42 21.85 -8.09
CA GLU A 392 7.20 20.40 -8.22
C GLU A 392 6.57 20.07 -9.59
N ILE A 393 5.55 20.82 -9.99
CA ILE A 393 4.94 20.68 -11.33
C ILE A 393 6.00 20.97 -12.41
N GLU A 394 6.86 21.99 -12.25
CA GLU A 394 7.94 22.27 -13.21
C GLU A 394 8.96 21.13 -13.28
N TYR A 395 9.27 20.46 -12.15
CA TYR A 395 10.09 19.26 -12.18
C TYR A 395 9.45 18.16 -13.03
N VAL A 396 8.15 17.95 -12.93
CA VAL A 396 7.44 16.91 -13.67
C VAL A 396 7.35 17.24 -15.17
N ILE A 397 6.90 18.46 -15.55
CA ILE A 397 6.55 18.79 -16.94
C ILE A 397 7.36 19.94 -17.54
N GLY A 398 8.27 20.55 -16.81
CA GLY A 398 9.09 21.67 -17.31
C GLY A 398 10.07 21.22 -18.39
N ASP A 399 10.36 22.13 -19.34
CA ASP A 399 11.41 21.95 -20.33
C ASP A 399 12.79 21.90 -19.66
N VAL A 400 13.77 21.25 -20.28
CA VAL A 400 15.16 21.14 -19.78
C VAL A 400 15.86 22.49 -19.59
N ASN A 401 15.35 23.56 -20.18
CA ASN A 401 15.86 24.93 -20.01
C ASN A 401 15.27 25.64 -18.78
N THR A 402 14.25 25.05 -18.12
CA THR A 402 13.74 25.56 -16.85
C THR A 402 14.59 25.03 -15.69
N TYR A 403 14.53 25.71 -14.54
CA TYR A 403 15.36 25.33 -13.40
C TYR A 403 15.10 23.88 -12.94
N TRP A 404 13.83 23.51 -12.73
CA TRP A 404 13.48 22.18 -12.23
C TRP A 404 13.46 21.12 -13.35
N GLY A 405 13.17 21.50 -14.60
CA GLY A 405 13.34 20.60 -15.74
C GLY A 405 14.80 20.20 -15.98
N ALA A 406 15.74 21.13 -15.76
CA ALA A 406 17.17 20.81 -15.78
C ALA A 406 17.59 19.86 -14.65
N LYS A 407 16.98 19.97 -13.45
CA LYS A 407 17.21 19.03 -12.34
C LYS A 407 16.72 17.63 -12.69
N ARG A 408 15.50 17.50 -13.24
CA ARG A 408 15.00 16.21 -13.74
C ARG A 408 15.92 15.59 -14.79
N ALA A 409 16.43 16.41 -15.72
CA ALA A 409 17.38 15.95 -16.72
C ALA A 409 18.70 15.45 -16.09
N ALA A 410 19.19 16.11 -15.05
CA ALA A 410 20.36 15.69 -14.30
C ALA A 410 20.12 14.35 -13.53
N ASP A 411 18.89 14.11 -13.08
CA ASP A 411 18.48 12.83 -12.48
C ASP A 411 18.33 11.70 -13.51
N GLY A 412 18.45 11.99 -14.80
CA GLY A 412 18.48 11.01 -15.88
C GLY A 412 17.29 11.01 -16.83
N HIS A 413 16.30 11.91 -16.64
CA HIS A 413 15.10 11.98 -17.48
C HIS A 413 14.91 13.37 -18.11
N PRO A 414 15.56 13.68 -19.26
CA PRO A 414 15.47 15.00 -19.88
C PRO A 414 14.08 15.34 -20.45
N ALA A 415 13.31 14.35 -20.90
CA ALA A 415 11.97 14.55 -21.41
C ALA A 415 10.97 14.89 -20.28
N PRO A 416 9.99 15.78 -20.51
CA PRO A 416 8.89 15.97 -19.58
C PRO A 416 8.05 14.69 -19.41
N PHE A 417 7.56 14.43 -18.19
CA PHE A 417 6.54 13.41 -17.97
C PHE A 417 5.16 13.95 -18.40
N LYS A 418 4.24 13.06 -18.65
CA LYS A 418 2.86 13.41 -18.95
C LYS A 418 2.12 13.68 -17.64
N LEU A 419 1.59 14.90 -17.46
CA LEU A 419 0.76 15.29 -16.33
C LEU A 419 -0.53 15.93 -16.82
N THR A 420 -1.67 15.49 -16.30
CA THR A 420 -3.00 16.04 -16.62
C THR A 420 -3.70 16.57 -15.39
N TYR A 421 -3.53 15.89 -14.25
CA TYR A 421 -4.24 16.16 -13.01
C TYR A 421 -3.27 16.50 -11.89
N VAL A 422 -3.61 17.55 -11.14
CA VAL A 422 -2.92 17.93 -9.89
C VAL A 422 -3.96 17.97 -8.78
N GLU A 423 -3.77 17.17 -7.76
CA GLU A 423 -4.58 17.17 -6.57
C GLU A 423 -4.00 18.14 -5.55
N ILE A 424 -4.84 19.01 -4.98
CA ILE A 424 -4.41 20.04 -4.03
C ILE A 424 -4.77 19.59 -2.63
N GLY A 425 -3.77 19.05 -1.91
CA GLY A 425 -3.92 18.48 -0.57
C GLY A 425 -4.22 16.99 -0.55
N ASN A 426 -4.68 16.51 0.61
CA ASN A 426 -5.21 15.18 0.88
C ASN A 426 -6.14 15.26 2.08
N GLU A 427 -7.34 14.69 2.01
CA GLU A 427 -8.29 14.59 3.11
C GLU A 427 -8.51 15.89 3.92
N ASP A 428 -8.46 17.04 3.25
CA ASP A 428 -8.58 18.37 3.89
C ASP A 428 -9.93 18.59 4.63
N TRP A 429 -10.88 17.66 4.54
CA TRP A 429 -12.08 17.65 5.39
C TRP A 429 -11.79 17.40 6.88
N PHE A 430 -10.60 16.95 7.24
CA PHE A 430 -10.14 16.91 8.63
C PHE A 430 -9.79 18.30 9.16
N ASP A 431 -9.51 19.26 8.29
CA ASP A 431 -9.38 20.68 8.65
C ASP A 431 -10.74 21.28 9.00
N ARG A 432 -11.00 21.42 10.30
CA ARG A 432 -12.27 21.93 10.84
C ARG A 432 -12.37 23.46 10.87
N THR A 433 -11.35 24.16 10.38
CA THR A 433 -11.30 25.63 10.37
C THR A 433 -11.93 26.23 9.13
N ASN A 434 -12.30 25.41 8.12
CA ASN A 434 -12.73 25.82 6.78
C ASN A 434 -11.67 26.61 5.99
N SER A 435 -10.38 26.48 6.33
CA SER A 435 -9.32 27.20 5.64
C SER A 435 -9.09 26.67 4.21
N TYR A 436 -9.49 25.43 3.93
CA TYR A 436 -9.25 24.78 2.66
C TYR A 436 -9.82 25.54 1.44
N ASP A 437 -11.01 26.12 1.54
CA ASP A 437 -11.61 26.88 0.42
C ASP A 437 -10.69 28.00 -0.07
N GLY A 438 -10.13 28.77 0.85
CA GLY A 438 -9.15 29.82 0.54
C GLY A 438 -7.83 29.25 0.01
N ARG A 439 -7.29 28.21 0.67
CA ARG A 439 -6.03 27.53 0.28
C ARG A 439 -6.15 26.95 -1.13
N PHE A 440 -7.14 26.12 -1.39
CA PHE A 440 -7.41 25.55 -2.73
C PHE A 440 -7.52 26.61 -3.80
N THR A 441 -8.25 27.68 -3.54
CA THR A 441 -8.44 28.77 -4.50
C THR A 441 -7.13 29.47 -4.85
N GLN A 442 -6.23 29.69 -3.88
CA GLN A 442 -4.93 30.31 -4.11
C GLN A 442 -4.01 29.40 -4.95
N PHE A 443 -3.91 28.12 -4.60
CA PHE A 443 -3.15 27.12 -5.36
C PHE A 443 -3.67 27.03 -6.81
N ARG A 444 -4.99 26.81 -6.97
CA ARG A 444 -5.58 26.65 -8.29
C ARG A 444 -5.33 27.86 -9.19
N LYS A 445 -5.52 29.09 -8.67
CA LYS A 445 -5.26 30.32 -9.46
C LYS A 445 -3.81 30.38 -9.95
N ALA A 446 -2.86 30.01 -9.12
CA ALA A 446 -1.45 30.02 -9.47
C ALA A 446 -1.13 28.92 -10.50
N ILE A 447 -1.65 27.70 -10.31
CA ILE A 447 -1.45 26.58 -11.22
C ILE A 447 -2.10 26.87 -12.58
N GLU A 448 -3.38 27.28 -12.62
CA GLU A 448 -4.09 27.61 -13.88
C GLU A 448 -3.43 28.76 -14.63
N ALA A 449 -2.82 29.74 -13.94
CA ALA A 449 -2.11 30.85 -14.55
C ALA A 449 -0.81 30.40 -15.25
N LYS A 450 -0.06 29.49 -14.68
CA LYS A 450 1.23 28.98 -15.22
C LYS A 450 1.04 27.79 -16.15
N TYR A 451 0.07 26.91 -15.83
CA TYR A 451 -0.18 25.62 -16.49
C TYR A 451 -1.68 25.44 -16.80
N PRO A 452 -2.27 26.22 -17.73
CA PRO A 452 -3.71 26.20 -18.02
C PRO A 452 -4.23 24.86 -18.56
N GLN A 453 -3.35 23.97 -19.00
CA GLN A 453 -3.68 22.62 -19.46
C GLN A 453 -3.93 21.62 -18.32
N LEU A 454 -3.54 21.94 -17.08
CA LEU A 454 -3.72 21.06 -15.94
C LEU A 454 -5.10 21.21 -15.31
N THR A 455 -5.65 20.11 -14.83
CA THR A 455 -6.90 20.08 -14.08
C THR A 455 -6.61 19.92 -12.60
N CYS A 456 -7.01 20.90 -11.77
CA CYS A 456 -6.91 20.81 -10.33
C CYS A 456 -8.06 20.00 -9.75
N ILE A 457 -7.72 19.06 -8.83
CA ILE A 457 -8.67 18.23 -8.08
C ILE A 457 -8.79 18.82 -6.68
N SER A 458 -10.03 18.94 -6.18
CA SER A 458 -10.32 19.33 -4.80
C SER A 458 -10.54 18.09 -3.95
N THR A 459 -9.91 18.04 -2.76
CA THR A 459 -10.08 16.97 -1.78
C THR A 459 -11.34 17.10 -0.94
N ILE A 460 -12.09 18.21 -1.06
CA ILE A 460 -13.40 18.36 -0.43
C ILE A 460 -14.48 18.33 -1.50
N ALA A 461 -15.34 17.29 -1.42
CA ALA A 461 -16.47 17.08 -2.32
C ALA A 461 -17.79 17.53 -1.67
N ASP A 462 -18.57 18.37 -2.39
CA ASP A 462 -19.84 18.91 -1.90
C ASP A 462 -20.85 17.84 -1.45
N ALA A 463 -20.85 16.69 -2.15
CA ALA A 463 -21.78 15.58 -1.87
C ALA A 463 -21.41 14.81 -0.59
N GLN A 464 -20.11 14.69 -0.31
CA GLN A 464 -19.59 13.97 0.85
C GLN A 464 -19.53 14.87 2.11
N TYR A 465 -19.20 16.15 1.91
CA TYR A 465 -19.02 17.14 2.99
C TYR A 465 -19.82 18.40 2.71
N PRO A 466 -21.15 18.39 2.84
CA PRO A 466 -22.02 19.52 2.47
C PRO A 466 -21.75 20.80 3.28
N ASP A 467 -21.15 20.67 4.46
CA ASP A 467 -20.82 21.80 5.34
C ASP A 467 -19.42 22.39 5.10
N LEU A 468 -18.57 21.72 4.28
CA LEU A 468 -17.20 22.10 3.97
C LEU A 468 -17.06 22.38 2.46
N LYS A 469 -17.79 23.38 1.95
CA LYS A 469 -17.84 23.64 0.51
C LYS A 469 -16.67 24.49 0.03
N VAL A 470 -16.16 24.15 -1.16
CA VAL A 470 -15.26 25.02 -1.92
C VAL A 470 -16.10 25.98 -2.74
N THR A 471 -16.25 27.19 -2.25
CA THR A 471 -17.14 28.22 -2.81
C THR A 471 -16.43 29.47 -3.31
N SER A 472 -15.19 29.71 -2.85
CA SER A 472 -14.38 30.85 -3.24
C SER A 472 -13.89 30.71 -4.69
N GLY A 473 -14.41 31.49 -5.61
CA GLY A 473 -14.03 31.48 -7.01
C GLY A 473 -14.79 30.44 -7.86
N LYS A 474 -14.12 29.86 -8.86
CA LYS A 474 -14.72 28.89 -9.79
C LYS A 474 -14.89 27.53 -9.12
N LYS A 475 -16.03 26.88 -9.30
CA LYS A 475 -16.27 25.52 -8.81
C LYS A 475 -15.18 24.55 -9.31
N PRO A 476 -14.66 23.63 -8.48
CA PRO A 476 -13.73 22.59 -8.93
C PRO A 476 -14.29 21.77 -10.10
N ALA A 477 -13.45 21.42 -11.05
CA ALA A 477 -13.84 20.58 -12.17
C ALA A 477 -13.94 19.09 -11.78
N VAL A 478 -13.13 18.68 -10.80
CA VAL A 478 -13.07 17.33 -10.27
C VAL A 478 -13.02 17.40 -8.75
N PHE A 479 -13.82 16.58 -8.10
CA PHE A 479 -13.79 16.32 -6.68
C PHE A 479 -13.18 14.96 -6.39
N ASP A 480 -12.38 14.87 -5.35
CA ASP A 480 -11.94 13.62 -4.75
C ASP A 480 -12.89 13.18 -3.64
N GLU A 481 -13.28 11.91 -3.64
CA GLU A 481 -14.13 11.28 -2.64
C GLU A 481 -13.47 10.01 -2.11
N HIS A 482 -13.45 9.82 -0.77
CA HIS A 482 -12.87 8.66 -0.11
C HIS A 482 -13.91 7.80 0.60
N TYR A 483 -13.82 6.46 0.46
CA TYR A 483 -14.81 5.52 1.01
C TYR A 483 -14.20 4.25 1.56
N TYR A 484 -14.07 4.17 2.86
CA TYR A 484 -13.71 2.95 3.59
C TYR A 484 -14.97 2.35 4.25
N ARG A 485 -15.53 1.29 3.66
CA ARG A 485 -16.85 0.76 3.99
C ARG A 485 -16.81 -0.73 4.27
N SER A 486 -17.82 -1.26 5.00
CA SER A 486 -18.09 -2.69 5.04
C SER A 486 -18.68 -3.19 3.72
N SER A 487 -18.67 -4.50 3.46
CA SER A 487 -19.35 -5.08 2.28
C SER A 487 -20.81 -4.67 2.20
N TRP A 488 -21.52 -4.65 3.33
CA TRP A 488 -22.91 -4.20 3.40
C TRP A 488 -23.07 -2.74 2.96
N ASP A 489 -22.20 -1.86 3.41
CA ASP A 489 -22.23 -0.45 3.02
C ASP A 489 -21.89 -0.27 1.53
N MET A 490 -20.99 -1.07 0.97
CA MET A 490 -20.70 -1.08 -0.47
C MET A 490 -21.90 -1.54 -1.27
N TRP A 491 -22.60 -2.59 -0.82
CA TRP A 491 -23.81 -3.08 -1.49
C TRP A 491 -24.96 -2.08 -1.43
N GLU A 492 -25.18 -1.45 -0.28
CA GLU A 492 -26.22 -0.42 -0.10
C GLU A 492 -25.99 0.81 -0.98
N ASN A 493 -24.74 1.16 -1.21
CA ASN A 493 -24.35 2.37 -1.94
C ASN A 493 -23.87 2.11 -3.38
N ALA A 494 -23.99 0.88 -3.90
CA ALA A 494 -23.57 0.55 -5.27
C ALA A 494 -24.30 1.36 -6.36
N SER A 495 -25.38 2.05 -6.01
CA SER A 495 -26.13 2.96 -6.90
C SER A 495 -25.94 4.45 -6.56
N GLN A 496 -24.98 4.79 -5.70
CA GLN A 496 -24.77 6.17 -5.22
C GLN A 496 -24.67 7.18 -6.37
N TYR A 497 -23.87 6.87 -7.39
CA TYR A 497 -23.60 7.78 -8.50
C TYR A 497 -24.73 7.86 -9.56
N ASP A 498 -25.76 6.99 -9.47
CA ASP A 498 -26.86 6.98 -10.44
C ASP A 498 -27.66 8.29 -10.43
N SER A 499 -27.66 9.01 -9.29
CA SER A 499 -28.40 10.27 -9.08
C SER A 499 -27.54 11.53 -9.18
N TYR A 500 -26.23 11.42 -9.43
CA TYR A 500 -25.35 12.58 -9.54
C TYR A 500 -25.67 13.41 -10.79
N ASP A 501 -25.51 14.74 -10.67
CA ASP A 501 -25.70 15.67 -11.78
C ASP A 501 -24.65 15.43 -12.88
N ARG A 502 -25.08 15.02 -14.06
CA ARG A 502 -24.21 14.73 -15.22
C ARG A 502 -23.48 15.96 -15.75
N ASN A 503 -24.01 17.16 -15.47
CA ASN A 503 -23.40 18.45 -15.85
C ASN A 503 -22.55 19.04 -14.69
N GLY A 504 -22.54 18.39 -13.54
CA GLY A 504 -21.73 18.77 -12.39
C GLY A 504 -20.25 18.44 -12.53
N PRO A 505 -19.44 18.70 -11.48
CA PRO A 505 -18.07 18.27 -11.41
C PRO A 505 -17.92 16.75 -11.60
N LYS A 506 -16.80 16.35 -12.16
CA LYS A 506 -16.46 14.94 -12.25
C LYS A 506 -15.96 14.42 -10.90
N ILE A 507 -16.02 13.12 -10.71
CA ILE A 507 -15.62 12.46 -9.48
C ILE A 507 -14.36 11.63 -9.74
N PHE A 508 -13.40 11.82 -8.88
CA PHE A 508 -12.29 10.93 -8.61
C PHE A 508 -12.57 10.22 -7.29
N VAL A 509 -12.60 8.90 -7.27
CA VAL A 509 -12.69 8.12 -6.03
C VAL A 509 -11.25 7.76 -5.65
N GLY A 510 -10.58 8.69 -4.95
CA GLY A 510 -9.12 8.69 -4.77
C GLY A 510 -8.63 7.70 -3.73
N GLU A 511 -9.49 7.34 -2.78
CA GLU A 511 -9.20 6.25 -1.84
C GLU A 511 -10.48 5.47 -1.52
N TRP A 512 -10.43 4.16 -1.69
CA TRP A 512 -11.54 3.34 -1.27
C TRP A 512 -11.13 1.88 -1.06
N ALA A 513 -11.81 1.22 -0.13
CA ALA A 513 -11.70 -0.21 0.11
C ALA A 513 -12.93 -0.76 0.83
N THR A 514 -13.24 -2.04 0.59
CA THR A 514 -14.10 -2.78 1.50
C THR A 514 -13.27 -3.28 2.68
N ARG A 515 -13.60 -2.80 3.90
CA ARG A 515 -12.86 -3.06 5.13
C ARG A 515 -13.25 -4.39 5.77
N GLU A 516 -12.88 -5.51 5.15
CA GLU A 516 -13.09 -6.87 5.68
C GLU A 516 -11.92 -7.78 5.34
N GLY A 517 -11.40 -8.46 6.35
CA GLY A 517 -10.17 -9.26 6.29
C GLY A 517 -8.96 -8.51 6.83
N ALA A 518 -8.00 -9.25 7.39
CA ALA A 518 -6.75 -8.73 7.94
C ALA A 518 -5.63 -9.77 7.79
N PRO A 519 -4.41 -9.37 7.43
CA PRO A 519 -4.02 -8.04 6.96
C PRO A 519 -4.56 -7.70 5.56
N THR A 520 -4.81 -8.70 4.68
CA THR A 520 -5.39 -8.53 3.34
C THR A 520 -6.89 -8.85 3.33
N THR A 521 -7.59 -8.37 2.32
CA THR A 521 -9.04 -8.60 2.14
C THR A 521 -9.40 -10.07 1.96
N ASN A 522 -10.64 -10.42 2.37
CA ASN A 522 -11.27 -11.71 2.10
C ASN A 522 -12.20 -11.67 0.87
N LEU A 523 -12.87 -12.79 0.57
CA LEU A 523 -13.78 -12.86 -0.58
C LEU A 523 -15.01 -11.95 -0.40
N ASN A 524 -15.52 -11.77 0.84
CA ASN A 524 -16.67 -10.89 1.07
C ASN A 524 -16.32 -9.44 0.75
N ALA A 525 -15.12 -8.99 1.13
CA ALA A 525 -14.61 -7.70 0.71
C ALA A 525 -14.55 -7.57 -0.80
N ALA A 526 -14.03 -8.58 -1.50
CA ALA A 526 -13.97 -8.59 -2.96
C ALA A 526 -15.36 -8.53 -3.63
N LEU A 527 -16.39 -9.11 -3.01
CA LEU A 527 -17.78 -8.97 -3.46
C LEU A 527 -18.33 -7.56 -3.22
N GLY A 528 -17.93 -6.91 -2.10
CA GLY A 528 -18.22 -5.50 -1.81
C GLY A 528 -17.59 -4.59 -2.85
N ASP A 529 -16.30 -4.75 -3.08
CA ASP A 529 -15.54 -4.03 -4.10
C ASP A 529 -16.17 -4.18 -5.49
N ALA A 530 -16.46 -5.40 -5.90
CA ALA A 530 -17.06 -5.67 -7.20
C ALA A 530 -18.42 -5.00 -7.37
N ALA A 531 -19.28 -5.04 -6.35
CA ALA A 531 -20.59 -4.38 -6.38
C ALA A 531 -20.43 -2.86 -6.53
N TRP A 532 -19.52 -2.24 -5.76
CA TRP A 532 -19.17 -0.81 -5.85
C TRP A 532 -18.62 -0.45 -7.23
N MET A 533 -17.69 -1.26 -7.76
CA MET A 533 -17.11 -1.07 -9.09
C MET A 533 -18.15 -1.16 -10.21
N THR A 534 -19.20 -2.01 -10.09
CA THR A 534 -20.28 -2.01 -11.09
C THR A 534 -21.02 -0.67 -11.11
N GLY A 535 -21.16 0.00 -9.96
CA GLY A 535 -21.72 1.34 -9.84
C GLY A 535 -20.85 2.40 -10.50
N MET A 536 -19.55 2.37 -10.23
CA MET A 536 -18.60 3.30 -10.85
C MET A 536 -18.54 3.13 -12.37
N GLU A 537 -18.49 1.88 -12.88
CA GLU A 537 -18.44 1.62 -14.32
C GLU A 537 -19.67 2.16 -15.08
N ARG A 538 -20.89 1.88 -14.59
CA ARG A 538 -22.09 2.36 -15.29
C ARG A 538 -22.26 3.88 -15.21
N ASN A 539 -21.52 4.53 -14.31
CA ASN A 539 -21.48 5.97 -14.10
C ASN A 539 -20.13 6.60 -14.47
N SER A 540 -19.34 5.97 -15.34
CA SER A 540 -18.00 6.44 -15.66
C SER A 540 -17.97 7.71 -16.54
N ASP A 541 -19.11 8.24 -16.91
CA ASP A 541 -19.31 9.58 -17.44
C ASP A 541 -19.19 10.67 -16.34
N ILE A 542 -19.41 10.30 -15.07
CA ILE A 542 -19.25 11.12 -13.88
C ILE A 542 -18.02 10.69 -13.08
N VAL A 543 -17.93 9.40 -12.75
CA VAL A 543 -16.76 8.83 -12.05
C VAL A 543 -15.66 8.58 -13.06
N ILE A 544 -14.77 9.55 -13.23
CA ILE A 544 -13.76 9.49 -14.28
C ILE A 544 -12.49 8.75 -13.86
N MET A 545 -12.22 8.64 -12.57
CA MET A 545 -11.05 7.97 -12.00
C MET A 545 -11.41 7.29 -10.69
N SER A 546 -10.75 6.17 -10.40
CA SER A 546 -10.82 5.52 -9.09
C SER A 546 -9.56 4.71 -8.80
N CYS A 547 -9.13 4.67 -7.54
CA CYS A 547 -8.01 3.85 -7.09
C CYS A 547 -8.24 3.27 -5.68
N TYR A 548 -7.85 2.02 -5.52
CA TYR A 548 -7.94 1.28 -4.26
C TYR A 548 -6.80 1.70 -3.31
N ALA A 549 -7.08 1.77 -2.01
CA ALA A 549 -6.11 2.07 -0.97
C ALA A 549 -6.33 1.24 0.30
N PRO A 550 -5.24 0.76 0.97
CA PRO A 550 -3.85 0.74 0.51
C PRO A 550 -3.54 -0.42 -0.45
N LEU A 551 -2.45 -0.27 -1.21
CA LEU A 551 -2.03 -1.30 -2.19
C LEU A 551 -1.31 -2.48 -1.55
N PHE A 552 -0.49 -2.23 -0.52
CA PHE A 552 0.49 -3.18 -0.02
C PHE A 552 0.45 -3.37 1.48
N VAL A 553 0.72 -4.58 1.92
CA VAL A 553 0.94 -4.90 3.32
C VAL A 553 2.04 -5.92 3.51
N ASN A 554 3.03 -5.59 4.34
CA ASN A 554 3.99 -6.56 4.84
C ASN A 554 3.31 -7.45 5.88
N VAL A 555 3.12 -8.76 5.55
CA VAL A 555 2.32 -9.70 6.36
C VAL A 555 3.10 -10.35 7.50
N ASN A 556 4.31 -9.89 7.80
CA ASN A 556 5.09 -10.45 8.89
C ASN A 556 4.44 -10.18 10.25
N THR A 557 4.33 -11.22 11.06
CA THR A 557 3.79 -11.13 12.42
C THR A 557 4.82 -10.54 13.37
N PRO A 558 4.38 -9.90 14.48
CA PRO A 558 5.29 -9.42 15.50
C PRO A 558 6.13 -10.56 16.08
N THR A 559 7.39 -10.27 16.36
CA THR A 559 8.30 -11.14 17.11
C THR A 559 8.79 -10.42 18.38
N ALA A 560 9.56 -11.08 19.21
CA ALA A 560 10.15 -10.46 20.41
C ALA A 560 11.08 -9.26 20.06
N THR A 561 11.66 -9.29 18.86
CA THR A 561 12.66 -8.30 18.41
C THR A 561 12.18 -7.41 17.26
N ALA A 562 11.06 -7.76 16.63
CA ALA A 562 10.50 -7.00 15.52
C ALA A 562 9.02 -6.67 15.77
N PRO A 563 8.60 -5.41 15.63
CA PRO A 563 7.22 -4.99 15.82
C PRO A 563 6.30 -5.55 14.73
N LYS A 564 4.99 -5.34 14.88
CA LYS A 564 4.00 -5.58 13.83
C LYS A 564 4.36 -4.73 12.60
N ALA A 565 4.39 -5.37 11.43
CA ALA A 565 4.83 -4.74 10.19
C ALA A 565 3.76 -3.87 9.52
N TRP A 566 2.52 -3.89 10.00
CA TRP A 566 1.42 -3.12 9.40
C TRP A 566 0.62 -2.34 10.44
N GLN A 567 0.08 -1.21 10.01
CA GLN A 567 -0.74 -0.28 10.80
C GLN A 567 -2.20 -0.31 10.37
N TRP A 568 -2.47 -0.65 9.12
CA TRP A 568 -3.78 -0.65 8.49
C TRP A 568 -4.11 -2.02 7.90
N ASP A 569 -5.39 -2.42 7.93
CA ASP A 569 -5.89 -3.71 7.44
C ASP A 569 -6.70 -3.55 6.15
N SER A 570 -6.99 -4.68 5.49
CA SER A 570 -7.78 -4.81 4.26
C SER A 570 -7.03 -4.33 3.02
N ASP A 571 -5.76 -4.67 2.95
CA ASP A 571 -4.85 -4.32 1.87
C ASP A 571 -5.01 -5.24 0.65
N LEU A 572 -4.56 -4.73 -0.51
CA LEU A 572 -4.77 -5.40 -1.79
C LEU A 572 -3.76 -6.54 -2.03
N ILE A 573 -2.48 -6.31 -1.75
CA ILE A 573 -1.37 -7.24 -1.99
C ILE A 573 -0.61 -7.47 -0.71
N GLY A 574 -0.54 -8.75 -0.28
CA GLY A 574 0.26 -9.17 0.85
C GLY A 574 1.64 -9.68 0.41
N TYR A 575 2.67 -9.37 1.18
CA TYR A 575 4.02 -9.83 0.90
C TYR A 575 4.86 -10.01 2.18
N ASN A 576 5.92 -10.80 2.08
CA ASN A 576 7.05 -10.81 3.00
C ASN A 576 8.36 -10.54 2.21
N ALA A 577 9.50 -10.65 2.84
CA ALA A 577 10.78 -10.41 2.16
C ALA A 577 10.99 -11.28 0.89
N LEU A 578 10.42 -12.48 0.81
CA LEU A 578 10.68 -13.46 -0.26
C LEU A 578 9.55 -13.62 -1.27
N ASN A 579 8.29 -13.55 -0.82
CA ASN A 579 7.10 -13.91 -1.59
C ASN A 579 6.04 -12.81 -1.53
N SER A 580 5.11 -12.83 -2.50
CA SER A 580 3.95 -11.95 -2.57
C SER A 580 2.71 -12.72 -3.04
N PHE A 581 1.53 -12.21 -2.71
CA PHE A 581 0.25 -12.76 -3.17
C PHE A 581 -0.80 -11.66 -3.31
N GLY A 582 -1.73 -11.84 -4.24
CA GLY A 582 -2.90 -10.97 -4.37
C GLY A 582 -4.05 -11.45 -3.48
N SER A 583 -4.71 -10.53 -2.80
CA SER A 583 -5.99 -10.80 -2.13
C SER A 583 -7.10 -11.09 -3.14
N PRO A 584 -8.27 -11.60 -2.73
CA PRO A 584 -9.43 -11.68 -3.61
C PRO A 584 -9.79 -10.34 -4.25
N SER A 585 -9.69 -9.22 -3.52
CA SER A 585 -9.88 -7.86 -4.03
C SER A 585 -8.89 -7.48 -5.14
N TYR A 586 -7.61 -7.86 -5.01
CA TYR A 586 -6.62 -7.67 -6.08
C TYR A 586 -7.07 -8.30 -7.40
N TYR A 587 -7.57 -9.52 -7.33
CA TYR A 587 -8.04 -10.22 -8.54
C TYR A 587 -9.30 -9.59 -9.12
N VAL A 588 -10.21 -9.08 -8.29
CA VAL A 588 -11.40 -8.34 -8.75
C VAL A 588 -10.99 -7.04 -9.45
N GLN A 589 -10.09 -6.24 -8.86
CA GLN A 589 -9.54 -5.03 -9.48
C GLN A 589 -8.93 -5.35 -10.86
N LYS A 590 -8.07 -6.37 -10.93
CA LYS A 590 -7.43 -6.84 -12.16
C LYS A 590 -8.44 -7.34 -13.20
N MET A 591 -9.50 -8.04 -12.78
CA MET A 591 -10.58 -8.48 -13.67
C MET A 591 -11.31 -7.28 -14.25
N PHE A 592 -11.72 -6.30 -13.45
CA PHE A 592 -12.47 -5.15 -13.90
C PHE A 592 -11.68 -4.28 -14.88
N SER A 593 -10.41 -4.01 -14.60
CA SER A 593 -9.54 -3.24 -15.50
C SER A 593 -9.20 -3.97 -16.80
N SER A 594 -9.13 -5.31 -16.77
CA SER A 594 -8.77 -6.12 -17.95
C SER A 594 -9.93 -6.36 -18.91
N TYR A 595 -11.16 -6.32 -18.40
CA TYR A 595 -12.37 -6.58 -19.19
C TYR A 595 -13.27 -5.32 -19.20
N LEU A 596 -12.74 -4.23 -19.76
CA LEU A 596 -13.39 -2.93 -19.85
C LEU A 596 -13.53 -2.52 -21.31
N GLY A 597 -14.74 -2.15 -21.72
CA GLY A 597 -14.99 -1.52 -23.02
C GLY A 597 -14.94 0.00 -22.90
N ASP A 598 -15.03 0.70 -24.04
CA ASP A 598 -14.96 2.15 -24.13
C ASP A 598 -16.34 2.84 -24.18
N VAL A 599 -17.43 2.06 -24.18
CA VAL A 599 -18.81 2.55 -24.16
C VAL A 599 -19.64 1.77 -23.12
N ILE A 600 -20.39 2.51 -22.31
CA ILE A 600 -21.35 1.93 -21.34
C ILE A 600 -22.52 1.32 -22.12
N VAL A 601 -22.92 0.10 -21.77
CA VAL A 601 -24.13 -0.52 -22.30
C VAL A 601 -25.28 -0.30 -21.31
N PRO A 602 -26.31 0.48 -21.66
CA PRO A 602 -27.49 0.66 -20.81
C PRO A 602 -28.10 -0.69 -20.44
N THR A 603 -28.15 -0.98 -19.15
CA THR A 603 -28.61 -2.27 -18.64
C THR A 603 -29.70 -2.06 -17.61
N THR A 604 -30.81 -2.75 -17.75
CA THR A 604 -31.91 -2.76 -16.76
C THR A 604 -32.05 -4.14 -16.13
N ALA A 605 -32.55 -4.17 -14.90
CA ALA A 605 -32.75 -5.39 -14.15
C ALA A 605 -34.17 -5.52 -13.65
N GLU A 606 -34.70 -6.75 -13.67
CA GLU A 606 -36.02 -7.11 -13.18
C GLU A 606 -35.89 -8.28 -12.19
N ASN A 607 -36.73 -8.32 -11.16
CA ASN A 607 -36.81 -9.44 -10.20
C ASN A 607 -35.50 -9.75 -9.45
N ILE A 608 -34.67 -8.75 -9.17
CA ILE A 608 -33.44 -8.95 -8.41
C ILE A 608 -33.80 -9.31 -6.97
N PRO A 609 -33.34 -10.46 -6.45
CA PRO A 609 -33.56 -10.82 -5.06
C PRO A 609 -32.89 -9.83 -4.13
N THR A 610 -33.47 -9.66 -2.95
CA THR A 610 -32.89 -8.83 -1.87
C THR A 610 -32.59 -9.67 -0.65
N GLN A 611 -31.71 -9.16 0.19
CA GLN A 611 -31.40 -9.67 1.52
C GLN A 611 -31.43 -8.52 2.52
N ASN A 612 -31.79 -8.82 3.77
CA ASN A 612 -31.77 -7.83 4.83
C ASN A 612 -30.40 -7.79 5.50
N ARG A 613 -29.89 -6.58 5.69
CA ARG A 613 -28.67 -6.39 6.51
C ARG A 613 -28.94 -6.91 7.93
N PRO A 614 -28.04 -7.73 8.51
CA PRO A 614 -28.15 -8.11 9.92
C PRO A 614 -28.18 -6.87 10.80
N ALA A 615 -29.01 -6.91 11.87
CA ALA A 615 -29.02 -5.83 12.85
C ALA A 615 -27.64 -5.70 13.48
N THR A 616 -27.09 -4.49 13.46
CA THR A 616 -25.83 -4.21 14.16
C THR A 616 -26.08 -4.31 15.67
N PRO A 617 -25.28 -5.06 16.44
CA PRO A 617 -25.41 -5.08 17.88
C PRO A 617 -25.34 -3.66 18.44
N GLN A 618 -26.35 -3.22 19.19
CA GLN A 618 -26.32 -1.90 19.83
C GLN A 618 -25.16 -1.86 20.83
N ARG A 619 -24.37 -0.78 20.78
CA ARG A 619 -23.40 -0.52 21.85
C ARG A 619 -24.15 -0.32 23.17
N PRO A 620 -23.68 -0.87 24.30
CA PRO A 620 -24.40 -0.86 25.58
C PRO A 620 -24.88 0.51 26.10
N ASN A 621 -24.39 1.62 25.55
CA ASN A 621 -24.67 2.97 26.00
C ASN A 621 -25.56 3.84 25.07
N SER A 622 -26.16 3.27 24.02
CA SER A 622 -27.09 4.03 23.16
C SER A 622 -28.54 3.82 23.61
N GLN A 623 -28.95 4.44 24.70
CA GLN A 623 -30.27 4.21 25.32
C GLN A 623 -31.48 4.81 24.56
N ASN A 624 -31.32 5.51 23.42
CA ASN A 624 -32.42 6.25 22.78
C ASN A 624 -32.57 6.16 21.27
N ALA A 625 -31.88 5.24 20.58
CA ALA A 625 -32.13 5.05 19.15
C ALA A 625 -33.04 3.84 18.90
N ALA A 626 -34.20 4.06 18.33
CA ALA A 626 -35.05 2.98 17.84
C ALA A 626 -34.22 2.10 16.86
N PRO A 627 -34.35 0.75 16.91
CA PRO A 627 -33.62 -0.12 15.98
C PRO A 627 -33.91 0.30 14.56
N ALA A 628 -32.84 0.59 13.80
CA ALA A 628 -32.98 0.92 12.38
C ALA A 628 -33.71 -0.22 11.68
N LYS A 629 -34.76 0.07 10.90
CA LYS A 629 -35.47 -0.94 10.12
C LYS A 629 -34.49 -1.61 9.17
N PRO A 630 -34.50 -2.97 9.06
CA PRO A 630 -33.64 -3.67 8.13
C PRO A 630 -33.84 -3.11 6.71
N LYS A 631 -32.76 -2.59 6.10
CA LYS A 631 -32.78 -2.12 4.72
C LYS A 631 -32.58 -3.34 3.81
N ALA A 632 -33.48 -3.53 2.86
CA ALA A 632 -33.36 -4.58 1.84
C ALA A 632 -32.27 -4.18 0.83
N VAL A 633 -31.26 -5.02 0.65
CA VAL A 633 -30.11 -4.81 -0.23
C VAL A 633 -30.17 -5.81 -1.38
N PRO A 634 -29.93 -5.40 -2.65
CA PRO A 634 -29.83 -6.32 -3.76
C PRO A 634 -28.76 -7.39 -3.53
N THR A 635 -28.97 -8.57 -4.09
CA THR A 635 -28.00 -9.68 -4.00
C THR A 635 -27.25 -9.91 -5.30
N ILE A 636 -27.64 -9.21 -6.37
CA ILE A 636 -27.00 -9.22 -7.67
C ILE A 636 -26.67 -7.78 -8.06
N PHE A 637 -25.39 -7.54 -8.42
CA PHE A 637 -24.91 -6.27 -8.94
C PHE A 637 -24.33 -6.49 -10.33
N TYR A 638 -24.41 -5.49 -11.20
CA TYR A 638 -24.03 -5.66 -12.59
C TYR A 638 -23.57 -4.35 -13.24
N SER A 639 -22.71 -4.49 -14.24
CA SER A 639 -22.36 -3.47 -15.22
C SER A 639 -22.10 -4.12 -16.57
N ALA A 640 -22.28 -3.36 -17.65
CA ALA A 640 -21.91 -3.81 -18.97
C ALA A 640 -21.23 -2.69 -19.76
N THR A 641 -20.13 -3.02 -20.42
CA THR A 641 -19.40 -2.13 -21.33
C THR A 641 -19.16 -2.82 -22.67
N LYS A 642 -18.99 -2.03 -23.73
CA LYS A 642 -18.72 -2.54 -25.08
C LYS A 642 -17.43 -1.92 -25.60
N ASP A 643 -16.55 -2.73 -26.14
CA ASP A 643 -15.42 -2.30 -26.96
C ASP A 643 -15.95 -1.96 -28.36
N ALA A 644 -15.93 -0.70 -28.73
CA ALA A 644 -16.48 -0.22 -30.02
C ALA A 644 -15.69 -0.77 -31.21
N LYS A 645 -14.41 -1.05 -31.07
CA LYS A 645 -13.53 -1.54 -32.14
C LYS A 645 -13.79 -3.04 -32.43
N THR A 646 -13.87 -3.86 -31.40
CA THR A 646 -14.02 -5.33 -31.53
C THR A 646 -15.48 -5.79 -31.51
N GLY A 647 -16.40 -4.95 -31.01
CA GLY A 647 -17.80 -5.30 -30.78
C GLY A 647 -18.01 -6.20 -29.55
N THR A 648 -16.96 -6.47 -28.78
CA THR A 648 -17.03 -7.31 -27.58
C THR A 648 -17.80 -6.60 -26.46
N ILE A 649 -18.76 -7.29 -25.87
CA ILE A 649 -19.54 -6.82 -24.73
C ILE A 649 -19.00 -7.53 -23.49
N TYR A 650 -18.58 -6.76 -22.50
CA TYR A 650 -18.14 -7.25 -21.19
C TYR A 650 -19.29 -7.05 -20.20
N LEU A 651 -19.98 -8.14 -19.86
CA LEU A 651 -21.01 -8.16 -18.82
C LEU A 651 -20.40 -8.67 -17.52
N LYS A 652 -20.41 -7.86 -16.49
CA LYS A 652 -19.92 -8.17 -15.12
C LYS A 652 -21.14 -8.38 -14.22
N VAL A 653 -21.16 -9.49 -13.47
CA VAL A 653 -22.25 -9.81 -12.56
C VAL A 653 -21.67 -10.35 -11.24
N VAL A 654 -22.14 -9.78 -10.15
CA VAL A 654 -21.76 -10.15 -8.77
C VAL A 654 -22.93 -10.90 -8.14
N ASN A 655 -22.69 -12.08 -7.56
CA ASN A 655 -23.62 -12.82 -6.73
C ASN A 655 -23.11 -12.87 -5.29
N THR A 656 -23.78 -12.16 -4.38
CA THR A 656 -23.38 -12.08 -2.96
C THR A 656 -23.95 -13.23 -2.12
N LEU A 657 -24.79 -14.10 -2.70
CA LEU A 657 -25.42 -15.21 -1.98
C LEU A 657 -24.59 -16.49 -2.02
N GLY A 658 -24.66 -17.26 -0.93
CA GLY A 658 -24.09 -18.61 -0.82
C GLY A 658 -24.84 -19.71 -1.59
N LYS A 659 -25.56 -19.34 -2.65
CA LYS A 659 -26.31 -20.28 -3.51
C LYS A 659 -26.14 -19.95 -4.98
N VAL A 660 -26.29 -20.96 -5.82
CA VAL A 660 -26.32 -20.78 -7.26
C VAL A 660 -27.52 -19.89 -7.64
N GLN A 661 -27.27 -18.85 -8.42
CA GLN A 661 -28.29 -17.91 -8.85
C GLN A 661 -28.40 -17.95 -10.38
N PRO A 662 -29.48 -18.52 -10.94
CA PRO A 662 -29.79 -18.39 -12.38
C PRO A 662 -30.23 -16.95 -12.67
N VAL A 663 -29.67 -16.37 -13.75
CA VAL A 663 -30.00 -15.03 -14.23
C VAL A 663 -30.30 -15.12 -15.73
N GLN A 664 -31.47 -14.66 -16.16
CA GLN A 664 -31.78 -14.51 -17.57
C GLN A 664 -31.07 -13.26 -18.12
N ILE A 665 -30.31 -13.42 -19.19
CA ILE A 665 -29.62 -12.35 -19.90
C ILE A 665 -30.35 -12.15 -21.23
N ASN A 666 -30.77 -10.90 -21.48
CA ASN A 666 -31.45 -10.50 -22.72
C ASN A 666 -30.62 -9.42 -23.41
N LEU A 667 -30.18 -9.70 -24.65
CA LEU A 667 -29.38 -8.78 -25.48
C LEU A 667 -30.34 -8.11 -26.47
N LYS A 668 -30.91 -6.97 -26.09
CA LYS A 668 -31.85 -6.22 -26.92
C LYS A 668 -31.13 -5.48 -28.04
N GLY A 669 -31.65 -5.55 -29.27
CA GLY A 669 -31.05 -4.86 -30.42
C GLY A 669 -29.91 -5.64 -31.10
N VAL A 670 -29.71 -6.92 -30.75
CA VAL A 670 -28.76 -7.81 -31.43
C VAL A 670 -29.48 -8.80 -32.33
N GLY A 671 -29.08 -8.84 -33.61
CA GLY A 671 -29.60 -9.82 -34.55
C GLY A 671 -28.96 -11.20 -34.38
N LYS A 672 -27.67 -11.27 -34.21
CA LYS A 672 -26.90 -12.50 -33.97
C LYS A 672 -25.86 -12.28 -32.85
N VAL A 673 -25.61 -13.31 -32.08
CA VAL A 673 -24.55 -13.36 -31.08
C VAL A 673 -23.81 -14.70 -31.25
N ALA A 674 -22.52 -14.73 -30.97
CA ALA A 674 -21.77 -15.97 -30.99
C ALA A 674 -22.32 -16.95 -29.96
N SER A 675 -22.55 -18.22 -30.33
CA SER A 675 -23.10 -19.26 -29.46
C SER A 675 -22.16 -19.68 -28.30
N LYS A 676 -20.95 -19.12 -28.25
CA LYS A 676 -19.96 -19.32 -27.20
C LYS A 676 -19.45 -17.98 -26.71
N ALA A 677 -19.20 -17.89 -25.42
CA ALA A 677 -18.56 -16.71 -24.77
C ALA A 677 -17.46 -17.15 -23.83
N ALA A 678 -16.40 -16.36 -23.74
CA ALA A 678 -15.43 -16.52 -22.66
C ALA A 678 -16.06 -16.06 -21.34
N MET A 679 -15.77 -16.79 -20.27
CA MET A 679 -16.21 -16.49 -18.92
C MET A 679 -15.03 -16.55 -17.96
N VAL A 680 -14.88 -15.54 -17.14
CA VAL A 680 -13.93 -15.50 -16.02
C VAL A 680 -14.71 -15.39 -14.72
N VAL A 681 -14.41 -16.24 -13.74
CA VAL A 681 -15.10 -16.28 -12.46
C VAL A 681 -14.10 -16.35 -11.33
N ILE A 682 -14.24 -15.46 -10.34
CA ILE A 682 -13.64 -15.62 -9.01
C ILE A 682 -14.76 -16.00 -8.02
N LYS A 683 -14.49 -16.98 -7.15
CA LYS A 683 -15.45 -17.51 -6.18
C LYS A 683 -14.75 -18.23 -5.05
N GLY A 684 -15.44 -18.43 -3.93
CA GLY A 684 -15.01 -19.27 -2.82
C GLY A 684 -16.12 -20.13 -2.25
N ALA A 685 -15.79 -20.95 -1.27
CA ALA A 685 -16.77 -21.78 -0.57
C ALA A 685 -17.55 -20.98 0.48
N LYS A 686 -16.90 -19.96 1.08
CA LYS A 686 -17.48 -19.09 2.11
C LYS A 686 -16.92 -17.66 1.97
N PRO A 687 -17.63 -16.66 2.52
CA PRO A 687 -17.24 -15.25 2.41
C PRO A 687 -15.86 -14.93 3.00
N GLU A 688 -15.45 -15.65 4.06
CA GLU A 688 -14.18 -15.42 4.76
C GLU A 688 -12.97 -16.02 4.05
N ASP A 689 -13.15 -16.75 2.96
CA ASP A 689 -12.03 -17.33 2.20
C ASP A 689 -11.11 -16.22 1.68
N THR A 690 -9.80 -16.41 1.86
CA THR A 690 -8.77 -15.48 1.40
C THR A 690 -7.52 -16.22 0.94
N ASN A 691 -6.62 -15.49 0.29
CA ASN A 691 -5.26 -15.92 -0.01
C ASN A 691 -4.32 -15.55 1.13
N THR A 692 -3.24 -16.29 1.27
CA THR A 692 -2.19 -16.05 2.27
C THR A 692 -0.83 -16.29 1.66
N ILE A 693 0.24 -15.96 2.39
CA ILE A 693 1.62 -16.22 1.94
C ILE A 693 1.91 -17.71 1.71
N THR A 694 1.18 -18.59 2.41
CA THR A 694 1.30 -20.05 2.29
C THR A 694 0.28 -20.69 1.34
N GLU A 695 -0.82 -20.00 1.06
CA GLU A 695 -1.87 -20.40 0.10
C GLU A 695 -2.16 -19.26 -0.88
N PRO A 696 -1.17 -18.85 -1.72
CA PRO A 696 -1.27 -17.60 -2.50
C PRO A 696 -2.28 -17.64 -3.66
N VAL A 697 -2.78 -18.81 -4.01
CA VAL A 697 -3.67 -19.04 -5.17
C VAL A 697 -4.96 -19.78 -4.82
N LYS A 698 -5.40 -19.74 -3.56
CA LYS A 698 -6.63 -20.40 -3.10
C LYS A 698 -7.88 -19.79 -3.75
N ILE A 699 -7.93 -18.46 -3.84
CA ILE A 699 -9.03 -17.69 -4.44
C ILE A 699 -8.46 -16.88 -5.61
N VAL A 700 -8.60 -17.43 -6.81
CA VAL A 700 -8.10 -16.83 -8.06
C VAL A 700 -9.11 -16.92 -9.18
N PRO A 701 -9.07 -16.08 -10.20
CA PRO A 701 -9.95 -16.15 -11.35
C PRO A 701 -9.75 -17.45 -12.15
N ILE A 702 -10.88 -18.08 -12.53
CA ILE A 702 -10.91 -19.29 -13.36
C ILE A 702 -11.56 -18.93 -14.69
N THR A 703 -10.84 -19.17 -15.78
CA THR A 703 -11.36 -18.95 -17.15
C THR A 703 -12.00 -20.21 -17.70
N SER A 704 -13.14 -20.05 -18.38
CA SER A 704 -13.90 -21.12 -19.02
C SER A 704 -14.67 -20.61 -20.24
N THR A 705 -15.38 -21.51 -20.93
CA THR A 705 -16.25 -21.13 -22.05
C THR A 705 -17.70 -21.51 -21.76
N VAL A 706 -18.57 -20.53 -21.86
CA VAL A 706 -20.05 -20.74 -21.85
C VAL A 706 -20.50 -21.10 -23.24
N LYS A 707 -21.33 -22.14 -23.35
CA LYS A 707 -22.00 -22.57 -24.60
C LYS A 707 -23.52 -22.26 -24.54
N GLY A 708 -24.15 -22.17 -25.68
CA GLY A 708 -25.59 -21.89 -25.74
C GLY A 708 -25.95 -20.43 -25.52
N VAL A 709 -24.98 -19.53 -25.76
CA VAL A 709 -25.27 -18.09 -25.77
C VAL A 709 -26.18 -17.76 -26.94
N ALA A 710 -27.23 -16.98 -26.66
CA ALA A 710 -28.25 -16.56 -27.61
C ALA A 710 -28.69 -15.13 -27.28
N PRO A 711 -29.48 -14.43 -28.10
CA PRO A 711 -30.03 -13.12 -27.75
C PRO A 711 -30.77 -13.11 -26.39
N THR A 712 -31.33 -14.24 -26.00
CA THR A 712 -31.85 -14.50 -24.64
C THR A 712 -31.33 -15.86 -24.18
N PHE A 713 -30.64 -15.90 -23.04
CA PHE A 713 -30.12 -17.13 -22.44
C PHE A 713 -30.08 -17.01 -20.92
N THR A 714 -29.91 -18.14 -20.23
CA THR A 714 -29.80 -18.18 -18.77
C THR A 714 -28.36 -18.53 -18.37
N GLN A 715 -27.71 -17.68 -17.55
CA GLN A 715 -26.43 -17.94 -16.92
C GLN A 715 -26.66 -18.32 -15.45
N LYS A 716 -26.05 -19.42 -15.02
CA LYS A 716 -25.97 -19.79 -13.60
C LYS A 716 -24.75 -19.15 -12.99
N LEU A 717 -24.96 -18.23 -12.06
CA LEU A 717 -23.90 -17.62 -11.25
C LEU A 717 -23.53 -18.56 -10.09
N ALA A 718 -22.25 -18.75 -9.84
CA ALA A 718 -21.79 -19.53 -8.69
C ALA A 718 -22.12 -18.83 -7.36
N PRO A 719 -22.18 -19.55 -6.23
CA PRO A 719 -22.21 -18.92 -4.90
C PRO A 719 -21.01 -17.99 -4.69
N TYR A 720 -21.21 -16.88 -3.99
CA TYR A 720 -20.16 -15.92 -3.61
C TYR A 720 -19.18 -15.66 -4.76
N SER A 721 -19.67 -15.05 -5.85
CA SER A 721 -18.86 -14.95 -7.07
C SER A 721 -18.94 -13.61 -7.78
N VAL A 722 -17.86 -13.28 -8.47
CA VAL A 722 -17.82 -12.26 -9.52
C VAL A 722 -17.60 -12.95 -10.85
N THR A 723 -18.52 -12.76 -11.79
CA THR A 723 -18.53 -13.39 -13.11
C THR A 723 -18.41 -12.33 -14.19
N ILE A 724 -17.48 -12.49 -15.12
CA ILE A 724 -17.36 -11.65 -16.32
C ILE A 724 -17.62 -12.51 -17.56
N LEU A 725 -18.55 -12.09 -18.40
CA LEU A 725 -18.83 -12.69 -19.70
C LEU A 725 -18.35 -11.78 -20.81
N SER A 726 -17.52 -12.31 -21.72
CA SER A 726 -17.11 -11.64 -22.96
C SER A 726 -17.97 -12.14 -24.11
N LEU A 727 -19.02 -11.37 -24.44
CA LEU A 727 -20.02 -11.71 -25.46
C LEU A 727 -19.62 -11.07 -26.79
N GLN A 728 -19.72 -11.81 -27.89
CA GLN A 728 -19.45 -11.29 -29.23
C GLN A 728 -20.78 -11.05 -29.96
N SER A 729 -21.08 -9.79 -30.25
CA SER A 729 -22.18 -9.45 -31.14
C SER A 729 -21.76 -9.73 -32.59
N GLY A 730 -22.54 -10.51 -33.35
CA GLY A 730 -22.36 -10.63 -34.79
C GLY A 730 -22.50 -9.25 -35.46
N LYS A 731 -21.72 -9.04 -36.51
CA LYS A 731 -21.85 -7.86 -37.40
C LYS A 731 -23.16 -7.88 -38.11
#